data_d560500c32d29449470b32ede5c7fb8c
#
_entry.id   d560500c32d29449470b32ede5c7fb8c
#
_cell.length_a   1.000
_cell.length_b   1.000
_cell.length_c   1.000
_cell.angle_alpha   90.00
_cell.angle_beta   90.00
_cell.angle_gamma   90.00
#
_symmetry.space_group_name_H-M   'P 1'
#
loop_
_entity.id
_entity.type
_entity.pdbx_description
1 polymer ?
#
loop_
_entity_poly.entity_id
_entity_poly.type
_entity_poly.pdbx_seq_one_letter_code
_entity_poly.pdbx_strand_id
1 'polypeptide(L)'
;MKSLFNCRKKAIIFIVFLALLLPSQAASATSYVNFNNGKTFVFPDSCICNMANTGEAIVFTAIDGSVYYYALSTVASITETPIRELPSITTFKFNKKYNYQVIADATGSITDHEITAQVIGIGKRLTATFELSDDEARLYCGSDEMQSMVSRLRYDGARVLTAGYPGDLILSRDESGKCDMRPYGKQYAVDVTFLTDQATEVPRIDINTVGGVDISSKEYYLDAEIIIDGKGVFPSMTDSVQVKGRGNTSWTGNPKAKNPYRLKFANKVKPLGLTKGKNWVLLANRIQGSMLTNAYGMKAASLIGTAATNHIIPVDLYVNGTYKGSYNFTEKVGLANNSIDLDSEIAAALLELDLYYDEANEQKFKSSPYNLPVNIKDPEFAVDETLLTLNDIKQRFNSFVEAAQNGEELDNHVDIDYLARFLLANELICNSEIFHPKSTFCYNADILDANSKFIFGPVWDLDWAMGFHLGGNNASYFNDYVTFDFYNNDSPYLAHIDFIVALRNNAKVGRRIYELCRDMMKNSLDELCEYCEDYYRYAKPSLEKNGTAPTVTDGTNYAVQSAAAAVWFRQRAEYIYAQIRQEQLIPGDVDDDGTVSMDDLTLLINCLLGEQEALEDLNADVDNDGDVLMDDLTLLINMLQGVE
;
A
#
# COMPACT_ATOMS: atom_id res chain seq x y z
N MET A 1 42.26 -12.99 22.11
CA MET A 1 41.60 -11.92 21.37
C MET A 1 41.55 -10.58 22.10
N LYS A 2 41.07 -10.47 23.36
CA LYS A 2 41.04 -9.18 24.11
C LYS A 2 42.37 -8.41 24.21
N SER A 3 43.53 -9.08 24.18
CA SER A 3 44.84 -8.41 24.23
C SER A 3 45.28 -7.77 22.90
N LEU A 4 44.89 -8.34 21.77
CA LEU A 4 45.19 -7.79 20.45
C LEU A 4 44.28 -6.58 20.10
N PHE A 5 43.03 -6.59 20.58
CA PHE A 5 42.11 -5.45 20.43
C PHE A 5 42.54 -4.22 21.23
N ASN A 6 43.04 -4.44 22.47
CA ASN A 6 43.55 -3.34 23.28
C ASN A 6 44.88 -2.76 22.75
N CYS A 7 45.69 -3.55 22.05
CA CYS A 7 46.92 -3.06 21.45
C CYS A 7 46.64 -2.19 20.21
N ARG A 8 45.66 -2.58 19.37
CA ARG A 8 45.22 -1.77 18.22
C ARG A 8 44.55 -0.46 18.64
N LYS A 9 43.66 -0.47 19.67
CA LYS A 9 43.05 0.77 20.19
C LYS A 9 44.11 1.72 20.78
N LYS A 10 45.11 1.21 21.48
CA LYS A 10 46.19 2.06 22.01
C LYS A 10 47.10 2.61 20.92
N ALA A 11 47.37 1.85 19.87
CA ALA A 11 48.16 2.32 18.73
C ALA A 11 47.38 3.40 17.95
N ILE A 12 46.08 3.23 17.73
CA ILE A 12 45.22 4.23 17.07
C ILE A 12 45.16 5.51 17.91
N ILE A 13 44.97 5.43 19.23
CA ILE A 13 44.97 6.59 20.12
C ILE A 13 46.31 7.32 20.09
N PHE A 14 47.43 6.60 20.04
CA PHE A 14 48.78 7.19 20.00
C PHE A 14 49.04 7.87 18.63
N ILE A 15 48.61 7.30 17.53
CA ILE A 15 48.73 7.88 16.17
C ILE A 15 47.86 9.13 16.04
N VAL A 16 46.63 9.10 16.57
CA VAL A 16 45.74 10.26 16.63
C VAL A 16 46.36 11.39 17.46
N PHE A 17 46.98 11.07 18.59
CA PHE A 17 47.66 12.06 19.43
C PHE A 17 48.91 12.64 18.76
N LEU A 18 49.64 11.85 17.96
CA LEU A 18 50.79 12.30 17.19
C LEU A 18 50.36 13.19 16.01
N ALA A 19 49.22 12.88 15.36
CA ALA A 19 48.66 13.67 14.28
C ALA A 19 48.22 15.07 14.72
N LEU A 20 47.79 15.22 15.99
CA LEU A 20 47.45 16.52 16.60
C LEU A 20 48.67 17.38 16.93
N LEU A 21 49.89 16.80 16.96
CA LEU A 21 51.16 17.48 17.27
C LEU A 21 51.97 17.83 16.03
N LEU A 22 51.59 17.36 14.83
CA LEU A 22 52.25 17.73 13.58
C LEU A 22 51.81 19.13 13.11
N PRO A 23 52.66 19.90 12.39
CA PRO A 23 52.25 21.19 11.88
C PRO A 23 51.03 21.03 10.96
N SER A 24 49.92 21.57 11.39
CA SER A 24 48.66 21.59 10.64
C SER A 24 48.81 22.48 9.41
N GLN A 25 48.57 21.96 8.22
CA GLN A 25 48.11 22.79 7.12
C GLN A 25 46.61 23.00 7.30
N ALA A 26 46.19 24.26 7.43
CA ALA A 26 44.77 24.56 7.30
C ALA A 26 44.31 24.02 5.94
N ALA A 27 43.27 23.20 5.91
CA ALA A 27 42.72 22.73 4.66
C ALA A 27 42.17 23.95 3.91
N SER A 28 42.77 24.29 2.80
CA SER A 28 42.40 25.44 1.98
C SER A 28 41.53 25.07 0.78
N ALA A 29 41.24 23.77 0.62
CA ALA A 29 40.42 23.23 -0.47
C ALA A 29 39.80 21.89 -0.08
N THR A 30 38.65 21.55 -0.66
CA THR A 30 38.03 20.23 -0.55
C THR A 30 39.00 19.14 -0.99
N SER A 31 39.17 18.10 -0.17
CA SER A 31 40.05 16.98 -0.46
C SER A 31 39.26 15.74 -0.91
N TYR A 32 39.62 15.17 -2.05
CA TYR A 32 39.09 13.93 -2.59
C TYR A 32 40.11 12.81 -2.35
N VAL A 33 39.81 11.90 -1.45
CA VAL A 33 40.65 10.74 -1.12
C VAL A 33 40.19 9.57 -1.99
N ASN A 34 40.98 9.21 -2.98
CA ASN A 34 40.71 8.13 -3.92
C ASN A 34 41.43 6.86 -3.46
N PHE A 35 40.67 5.78 -3.25
CA PHE A 35 41.20 4.52 -2.75
C PHE A 35 41.55 3.53 -3.85
N ASN A 36 42.44 2.59 -3.55
CA ASN A 36 42.84 1.51 -4.46
C ASN A 36 41.67 0.60 -4.91
N ASN A 37 40.58 0.59 -4.16
CA ASN A 37 39.35 -0.14 -4.51
C ASN A 37 38.36 0.66 -5.37
N GLY A 38 38.77 1.81 -5.89
CA GLY A 38 37.96 2.66 -6.77
C GLY A 38 36.99 3.59 -6.07
N LYS A 39 36.86 3.57 -4.72
CA LYS A 39 35.98 4.44 -3.96
C LYS A 39 36.61 5.81 -3.73
N THR A 40 35.79 6.85 -3.59
CA THR A 40 36.20 8.22 -3.29
C THR A 40 35.53 8.72 -2.02
N PHE A 41 36.33 9.23 -1.07
CA PHE A 41 35.80 9.94 0.10
C PHE A 41 36.15 11.41 0.02
N VAL A 42 35.16 12.26 0.21
CA VAL A 42 35.27 13.72 0.03
C VAL A 42 35.25 14.40 1.39
N PHE A 43 36.22 15.25 1.63
CA PHE A 43 36.39 16.03 2.85
C PHE A 43 36.32 17.53 2.49
N PRO A 44 35.14 18.16 2.56
CA PRO A 44 35.00 19.61 2.32
C PRO A 44 35.79 20.42 3.37
N ASP A 45 36.41 21.51 2.93
CA ASP A 45 37.11 22.45 3.80
C ASP A 45 36.19 23.03 4.91
N SER A 46 34.92 23.17 4.62
CA SER A 46 33.89 23.60 5.58
C SER A 46 33.60 22.60 6.71
N CYS A 47 34.02 21.34 6.55
CA CYS A 47 33.76 20.27 7.52
C CYS A 47 35.02 19.82 8.28
N ILE A 48 36.23 20.21 7.86
CA ILE A 48 37.49 19.79 8.46
C ILE A 48 38.27 20.97 9.04
N CYS A 49 38.89 20.77 10.19
CA CYS A 49 39.77 21.76 10.81
C CYS A 49 41.26 21.41 10.69
N ASN A 50 41.59 20.17 10.39
CA ASN A 50 42.98 19.72 10.19
C ASN A 50 43.08 18.50 9.28
N MET A 51 44.14 18.48 8.47
CA MET A 51 44.60 17.31 7.70
C MET A 51 46.07 17.07 8.00
N ALA A 52 46.45 15.84 8.37
CA ALA A 52 47.80 15.47 8.66
C ALA A 52 48.19 14.20 7.89
N ASN A 53 49.42 14.19 7.35
CA ASN A 53 50.06 13.00 6.78
C ASN A 53 51.14 12.51 7.74
N THR A 54 50.92 11.33 8.38
CA THR A 54 51.83 10.77 9.36
C THR A 54 52.96 9.92 8.74
N GLY A 55 52.99 9.78 7.42
CA GLY A 55 53.87 8.84 6.69
C GLY A 55 53.34 7.40 6.63
N GLU A 56 52.37 7.03 7.48
CA GLU A 56 51.70 5.73 7.45
C GLU A 56 50.19 5.89 7.11
N ALA A 57 49.62 7.06 7.41
CA ALA A 57 48.21 7.37 7.20
C ALA A 57 47.96 8.83 6.88
N ILE A 58 46.82 9.08 6.25
CA ILE A 58 46.16 10.38 6.22
C ILE A 58 45.08 10.45 7.31
N VAL A 59 45.12 11.54 8.07
CA VAL A 59 44.20 11.77 9.19
C VAL A 59 43.47 13.09 8.97
N PHE A 60 42.15 13.06 8.91
CA PHE A 60 41.30 14.24 8.89
C PHE A 60 40.66 14.42 10.25
N THR A 61 40.70 15.64 10.77
CA THR A 61 39.98 16.05 11.97
C THR A 61 38.84 16.96 11.56
N ALA A 62 37.62 16.53 11.82
CA ALA A 62 36.42 17.33 11.55
C ALA A 62 36.26 18.46 12.60
N ILE A 63 35.46 19.45 12.25
CA ILE A 63 35.21 20.62 13.10
C ILE A 63 34.45 20.27 14.40
N ASP A 64 33.73 19.14 14.44
CA ASP A 64 33.09 18.59 15.65
C ASP A 64 34.02 17.74 16.52
N GLY A 65 35.28 17.60 16.11
CA GLY A 65 36.30 16.79 16.80
C GLY A 65 36.38 15.34 16.37
N SER A 66 35.50 14.88 15.47
CA SER A 66 35.58 13.53 14.89
C SER A 66 36.87 13.35 14.10
N VAL A 67 37.45 12.15 14.12
CA VAL A 67 38.73 11.84 13.45
C VAL A 67 38.56 10.68 12.50
N TYR A 68 38.99 10.88 11.25
CA TYR A 68 38.96 9.91 10.17
C TYR A 68 40.37 9.52 9.80
N TYR A 69 40.68 8.23 9.87
CA TYR A 69 42.01 7.66 9.66
C TYR A 69 42.02 6.71 8.46
N TYR A 70 42.93 6.94 7.51
CA TYR A 70 43.09 6.11 6.32
C TYR A 70 44.55 5.72 6.11
N ALA A 71 44.87 4.44 6.15
CA ALA A 71 46.22 3.93 5.90
C ALA A 71 46.69 4.30 4.47
N LEU A 72 47.87 4.87 4.34
CA LEU A 72 48.42 5.27 3.05
C LEU A 72 48.50 4.11 2.02
N SER A 73 48.66 2.88 2.50
CA SER A 73 48.62 1.69 1.64
C SER A 73 47.28 1.43 0.95
N THR A 74 46.20 2.02 1.42
CA THR A 74 44.84 1.91 0.83
C THR A 74 44.48 3.09 -0.08
N VAL A 75 45.24 4.18 -0.01
CA VAL A 75 45.00 5.42 -0.75
C VAL A 75 45.75 5.40 -2.06
N ALA A 76 45.06 5.55 -3.19
CA ALA A 76 45.62 5.67 -4.51
C ALA A 76 46.10 7.10 -4.82
N SER A 77 45.27 8.10 -4.47
CA SER A 77 45.61 9.52 -4.65
C SER A 77 44.75 10.42 -3.76
N ILE A 78 45.24 11.67 -3.56
CA ILE A 78 44.43 12.76 -2.97
C ILE A 78 44.45 13.90 -4.00
N THR A 79 43.27 14.39 -4.35
CA THR A 79 43.09 15.43 -5.36
C THR A 79 42.20 16.55 -4.80
N GLU A 80 42.24 17.75 -5.41
CA GLU A 80 41.35 18.87 -5.08
C GLU A 80 40.12 18.92 -5.97
N THR A 81 40.01 18.02 -6.93
CA THR A 81 38.89 17.89 -7.87
C THR A 81 38.50 16.43 -8.00
N PRO A 82 37.24 16.14 -8.34
CA PRO A 82 36.78 14.78 -8.64
C PRO A 82 37.63 14.15 -9.77
N ILE A 83 37.92 12.84 -9.66
CA ILE A 83 38.66 12.09 -10.70
C ILE A 83 37.73 11.50 -11.76
N ARG A 84 36.43 11.54 -11.56
CA ARG A 84 35.39 11.06 -12.48
C ARG A 84 34.18 11.97 -12.46
N GLU A 85 33.41 11.95 -13.54
CA GLU A 85 32.11 12.64 -13.61
C GLU A 85 31.11 11.96 -12.66
N LEU A 86 30.27 12.78 -12.04
CA LEU A 86 29.20 12.26 -11.20
C LEU A 86 28.03 11.81 -12.07
N PRO A 87 27.37 10.69 -11.71
CA PRO A 87 26.21 10.23 -12.44
C PRO A 87 25.05 11.21 -12.27
N SER A 88 24.14 11.23 -13.24
CA SER A 88 22.97 12.08 -13.27
C SER A 88 21.69 11.27 -13.37
N ILE A 89 20.58 11.84 -12.90
CA ILE A 89 19.22 11.33 -13.12
C ILE A 89 18.81 11.71 -14.55
N THR A 90 18.48 10.73 -15.39
CA THR A 90 18.06 10.93 -16.78
C THR A 90 16.54 10.88 -16.95
N THR A 91 15.85 10.06 -16.16
CA THR A 91 14.39 10.05 -16.08
C THR A 91 13.92 9.99 -14.63
N PHE A 92 12.77 10.60 -14.35
CA PHE A 92 12.12 10.53 -13.05
C PHE A 92 10.60 10.61 -13.24
N LYS A 93 9.86 9.58 -12.79
CA LYS A 93 8.42 9.45 -13.05
C LYS A 93 7.67 8.89 -11.85
N PHE A 94 6.41 9.29 -11.71
CA PHE A 94 5.43 8.65 -10.84
C PHE A 94 4.40 7.94 -11.72
N ASN A 95 4.55 6.64 -11.89
CA ASN A 95 3.64 5.83 -12.72
C ASN A 95 2.42 5.43 -11.88
N LYS A 96 1.21 5.58 -12.44
CA LYS A 96 -0.05 5.15 -11.79
C LYS A 96 -0.07 3.65 -11.46
N LYS A 97 0.65 2.83 -12.22
CA LYS A 97 0.77 1.38 -11.97
C LYS A 97 1.32 1.07 -10.58
N TYR A 98 2.22 1.92 -10.04
CA TYR A 98 2.85 1.74 -8.72
C TYR A 98 2.29 2.68 -7.66
N ASN A 99 1.37 3.55 -8.04
CA ASN A 99 0.80 4.60 -7.20
C ASN A 99 -0.72 4.62 -7.36
N TYR A 100 -1.41 3.82 -6.58
CA TYR A 100 -2.87 3.70 -6.62
C TYR A 100 -3.61 5.05 -6.65
N GLN A 101 -3.14 6.03 -5.87
CA GLN A 101 -3.76 7.35 -5.76
C GLN A 101 -3.48 8.29 -6.93
N VAL A 102 -2.56 7.92 -7.86
CA VAL A 102 -2.19 8.75 -9.02
C VAL A 102 -3.07 8.39 -10.22
N ILE A 103 -3.77 9.39 -10.75
CA ILE A 103 -4.75 9.19 -11.83
C ILE A 103 -4.08 9.05 -13.21
N ALA A 104 -2.96 9.74 -13.40
CA ALA A 104 -2.18 9.68 -14.65
C ALA A 104 -0.69 9.69 -14.34
N ASP A 105 0.11 9.05 -15.19
CA ASP A 105 1.56 9.08 -15.04
C ASP A 105 2.07 10.52 -15.07
N ALA A 106 2.93 10.86 -14.11
CA ALA A 106 3.57 12.17 -14.02
C ALA A 106 5.08 12.04 -14.27
N THR A 107 5.60 12.85 -15.20
CA THR A 107 7.03 12.88 -15.53
C THR A 107 7.64 14.14 -14.93
N GLY A 108 8.75 13.97 -14.20
CA GLY A 108 9.54 15.07 -13.65
C GLY A 108 10.32 15.81 -14.75
N SER A 109 10.29 17.13 -14.68
CA SER A 109 11.20 17.98 -15.44
C SER A 109 12.52 18.06 -14.67
N ILE A 110 13.60 17.65 -15.29
CA ILE A 110 14.94 17.55 -14.67
C ILE A 110 15.82 18.67 -15.18
N THR A 111 16.37 19.43 -14.25
CA THR A 111 17.44 20.40 -14.49
C THR A 111 18.73 19.94 -13.83
N ASP A 112 19.77 20.79 -13.79
CA ASP A 112 21.07 20.40 -13.23
C ASP A 112 21.01 19.99 -11.75
N HIS A 113 20.11 20.59 -10.96
CA HIS A 113 20.00 20.36 -9.52
C HIS A 113 18.56 20.26 -8.99
N GLU A 114 17.57 20.25 -9.88
CA GLU A 114 16.17 20.25 -9.51
C GLU A 114 15.38 19.25 -10.36
N ILE A 115 14.39 18.64 -9.71
CA ILE A 115 13.35 17.82 -10.36
C ILE A 115 12.01 18.39 -9.92
N THR A 116 11.20 18.84 -10.87
CA THR A 116 9.84 19.31 -10.58
C THR A 116 8.81 18.42 -11.24
N ALA A 117 7.75 18.03 -10.53
CA ALA A 117 6.67 17.21 -11.07
C ALA A 117 5.30 17.74 -10.61
N GLN A 118 4.28 17.56 -11.48
CA GLN A 118 2.89 17.84 -11.13
C GLN A 118 2.12 16.52 -11.13
N VAL A 119 1.42 16.23 -10.04
CA VAL A 119 0.69 14.98 -9.81
C VAL A 119 -0.78 15.26 -9.58
N ILE A 120 -1.65 14.53 -10.30
CA ILE A 120 -3.09 14.45 -9.99
C ILE A 120 -3.28 13.20 -9.14
N GLY A 121 -3.49 13.38 -7.85
CA GLY A 121 -3.64 12.26 -6.91
C GLY A 121 -3.93 12.73 -5.51
N ILE A 122 -4.51 11.85 -4.70
CA ILE A 122 -4.82 12.07 -3.29
C ILE A 122 -3.85 11.22 -2.47
N GLY A 123 -3.14 11.83 -1.53
CA GLY A 123 -2.07 11.19 -0.76
C GLY A 123 -0.69 11.48 -1.36
N LYS A 124 0.27 11.71 -0.48
CA LYS A 124 1.57 12.31 -0.82
C LYS A 124 2.75 11.33 -0.82
N ARG A 125 2.53 10.09 -0.38
CA ARG A 125 3.57 9.07 -0.40
C ARG A 125 3.55 8.33 -1.74
N LEU A 126 4.62 8.46 -2.51
CA LEU A 126 4.72 7.96 -3.87
C LEU A 126 5.96 7.09 -4.08
N THR A 127 5.84 6.13 -4.98
CA THR A 127 6.95 5.37 -5.54
C THR A 127 7.39 6.03 -6.84
N ALA A 128 8.65 6.46 -6.91
CA ALA A 128 9.25 6.97 -8.13
C ALA A 128 9.90 5.84 -8.94
N THR A 129 9.82 5.94 -10.26
CA THR A 129 10.69 5.20 -11.18
C THR A 129 11.70 6.16 -11.76
N PHE A 130 12.96 5.76 -11.86
CA PHE A 130 14.05 6.61 -12.33
C PHE A 130 15.07 5.81 -13.15
N GLU A 131 15.82 6.52 -13.97
CA GLU A 131 17.00 6.01 -14.67
C GLU A 131 18.17 6.93 -14.38
N LEU A 132 19.35 6.35 -14.30
CA LEU A 132 20.61 7.05 -14.09
C LEU A 132 21.45 7.00 -15.37
N SER A 133 22.38 7.94 -15.51
CA SER A 133 23.30 8.00 -16.67
C SER A 133 24.34 6.88 -16.69
N ASP A 134 24.44 6.11 -15.61
CA ASP A 134 25.40 5.03 -15.42
C ASP A 134 24.76 3.90 -14.62
N ASP A 135 24.84 2.66 -15.11
CA ASP A 135 24.21 1.47 -14.52
C ASP A 135 24.87 1.06 -13.17
N GLU A 136 26.12 1.47 -12.93
CA GLU A 136 26.80 1.24 -11.66
C GLU A 136 26.38 2.25 -10.57
N ALA A 137 25.76 3.35 -10.96
CA ALA A 137 25.31 4.38 -10.04
C ALA A 137 24.07 3.93 -9.23
N ARG A 138 23.87 4.59 -8.09
CA ARG A 138 22.71 4.41 -7.22
C ARG A 138 22.11 5.78 -6.87
N LEU A 139 20.83 5.75 -6.54
CA LEU A 139 20.12 6.93 -6.07
C LEU A 139 19.88 6.80 -4.56
N TYR A 140 20.15 7.86 -3.80
CA TYR A 140 20.02 7.87 -2.35
C TYR A 140 19.07 8.97 -1.90
N CYS A 141 18.30 8.70 -0.83
CA CYS A 141 17.58 9.69 -0.05
C CYS A 141 18.20 9.72 1.36
N GLY A 142 18.96 10.76 1.68
CA GLY A 142 19.81 10.74 2.86
C GLY A 142 20.92 9.69 2.73
N SER A 143 20.95 8.71 3.62
CA SER A 143 21.87 7.56 3.57
C SER A 143 21.24 6.32 2.91
N ASP A 144 19.92 6.31 2.71
CA ASP A 144 19.18 5.14 2.25
C ASP A 144 19.22 5.04 0.72
N GLU A 145 19.58 3.87 0.21
CA GLU A 145 19.52 3.57 -1.21
C GLU A 145 18.08 3.45 -1.66
N MET A 146 17.70 4.23 -2.68
CA MET A 146 16.39 4.14 -3.30
C MET A 146 16.36 3.02 -4.33
N GLN A 147 15.36 2.17 -4.22
CA GLN A 147 15.05 1.18 -5.24
C GLN A 147 13.86 1.66 -6.08
N SER A 148 14.07 1.73 -7.40
CA SER A 148 12.99 2.03 -8.33
C SER A 148 11.85 1.01 -8.17
N MET A 149 10.61 1.48 -8.13
CA MET A 149 9.39 0.69 -7.95
C MET A 149 9.14 0.11 -6.54
N VAL A 150 10.05 0.29 -5.57
CA VAL A 150 9.89 -0.23 -4.20
C VAL A 150 9.90 0.89 -3.16
N SER A 151 10.87 1.81 -3.26
CA SER A 151 10.98 2.89 -2.27
C SER A 151 9.84 3.89 -2.38
N ARG A 152 9.06 3.99 -1.31
CA ARG A 152 7.89 4.89 -1.19
C ARG A 152 8.24 6.07 -0.29
N LEU A 153 8.38 7.25 -0.86
CA LEU A 153 8.71 8.47 -0.13
C LEU A 153 7.52 9.43 -0.08
N ARG A 154 7.39 10.16 1.02
CA ARG A 154 6.41 11.25 1.14
C ARG A 154 6.99 12.53 0.54
N TYR A 155 6.24 13.16 -0.38
CA TYR A 155 6.62 14.36 -1.13
C TYR A 155 5.75 15.56 -0.73
N ASP A 156 5.78 15.95 0.54
CA ASP A 156 5.05 17.11 1.08
C ASP A 156 5.95 18.33 1.34
N GLY A 157 7.13 18.34 0.74
CA GLY A 157 8.13 19.38 0.76
C GLY A 157 9.29 18.97 -0.13
N ALA A 158 10.22 19.89 -0.37
CA ALA A 158 11.40 19.60 -1.17
C ALA A 158 12.23 18.46 -0.53
N ARG A 159 12.59 17.45 -1.31
CA ARG A 159 13.49 16.37 -0.93
C ARG A 159 14.79 16.49 -1.69
N VAL A 160 15.88 16.11 -1.04
CA VAL A 160 17.19 16.03 -1.72
C VAL A 160 17.48 14.56 -2.02
N LEU A 161 17.69 14.26 -3.30
CA LEU A 161 18.17 12.97 -3.77
C LEU A 161 19.61 13.11 -4.26
N THR A 162 20.43 12.09 -4.02
CA THR A 162 21.84 12.05 -4.42
C THR A 162 22.08 10.90 -5.38
N ALA A 163 22.48 11.21 -6.64
CA ALA A 163 22.92 10.21 -7.60
C ALA A 163 24.45 10.06 -7.48
N GLY A 164 24.90 8.88 -7.06
CA GLY A 164 26.31 8.61 -6.75
C GLY A 164 26.71 7.16 -6.97
N TYR A 165 27.99 6.88 -6.83
CA TYR A 165 28.49 5.50 -6.92
C TYR A 165 28.50 4.82 -5.55
N PRO A 166 28.20 3.51 -5.48
CA PRO A 166 28.16 2.77 -4.22
C PRO A 166 29.46 2.89 -3.42
N GLY A 167 29.34 3.37 -2.20
CA GLY A 167 30.46 3.51 -1.27
C GLY A 167 31.33 4.75 -1.48
N ASP A 168 31.01 5.64 -2.41
CA ASP A 168 31.55 6.99 -2.43
C ASP A 168 30.85 7.82 -1.35
N LEU A 169 31.63 8.49 -0.50
CA LEU A 169 31.11 9.20 0.66
C LEU A 169 31.62 10.65 0.70
N ILE A 170 30.82 11.51 1.31
CA ILE A 170 31.19 12.91 1.62
C ILE A 170 30.98 13.18 3.10
N LEU A 171 31.92 13.83 3.74
CA LEU A 171 31.73 14.35 5.08
C LEU A 171 30.77 15.55 5.04
N SER A 172 29.65 15.41 5.72
CA SER A 172 28.61 16.44 5.79
C SER A 172 28.35 16.84 7.23
N ARG A 173 28.06 18.10 7.46
CA ARG A 173 27.67 18.64 8.76
C ARG A 173 26.15 18.80 8.83
N ASP A 174 25.53 18.30 9.88
CA ASP A 174 24.11 18.48 10.14
C ASP A 174 23.81 19.83 10.85
N GLU A 175 22.52 20.13 11.06
CA GLU A 175 22.07 21.36 11.71
C GLU A 175 22.52 21.46 13.20
N SER A 176 22.79 20.35 13.85
CA SER A 176 23.34 20.29 15.22
C SER A 176 24.84 20.60 15.27
N GLY A 177 25.49 20.60 14.11
CA GLY A 177 26.93 20.78 13.96
C GLY A 177 27.75 19.51 14.00
N LYS A 178 27.11 18.33 14.10
CA LYS A 178 27.76 17.01 14.04
C LYS A 178 28.15 16.71 12.58
N CYS A 179 29.34 16.12 12.43
CA CYS A 179 29.83 15.67 11.14
C CYS A 179 29.62 14.17 10.97
N ASP A 180 29.12 13.77 9.77
CA ASP A 180 28.87 12.36 9.44
C ASP A 180 29.14 12.09 7.96
N MET A 181 29.50 10.84 7.61
CA MET A 181 29.75 10.43 6.23
C MET A 181 28.43 10.06 5.55
N ARG A 182 28.15 10.68 4.40
CA ARG A 182 26.94 10.45 3.61
C ARG A 182 27.29 10.09 2.17
N PRO A 183 26.39 9.47 1.40
CA PRO A 183 26.62 9.18 -0.03
C PRO A 183 27.08 10.44 -0.78
N TYR A 184 28.17 10.30 -1.55
CA TYR A 184 28.68 11.36 -2.41
C TYR A 184 28.14 11.22 -3.83
N GLY A 185 27.65 12.32 -4.39
CA GLY A 185 27.10 12.32 -5.74
C GLY A 185 26.50 13.66 -6.12
N LYS A 186 25.86 13.68 -7.30
CA LYS A 186 25.12 14.85 -7.79
C LYS A 186 23.78 14.95 -7.07
N GLN A 187 23.52 16.09 -6.47
CA GLN A 187 22.31 16.33 -5.67
C GLN A 187 21.21 16.99 -6.51
N TYR A 188 19.97 16.56 -6.25
CA TYR A 188 18.76 17.09 -6.86
C TYR A 188 17.74 17.42 -5.78
N ALA A 189 17.27 18.67 -5.75
CA ALA A 189 16.06 19.04 -5.00
C ALA A 189 14.84 18.56 -5.80
N VAL A 190 14.01 17.70 -5.19
CA VAL A 190 12.78 17.19 -5.81
C VAL A 190 11.59 17.91 -5.19
N ASP A 191 10.85 18.64 -6.01
CA ASP A 191 9.62 19.34 -5.63
C ASP A 191 8.43 18.75 -6.41
N VAL A 192 7.43 18.26 -5.67
CA VAL A 192 6.22 17.67 -6.24
C VAL A 192 5.00 18.50 -5.88
N THR A 193 4.41 19.10 -6.89
CA THR A 193 3.15 19.83 -6.76
C THR A 193 1.97 18.86 -6.91
N PHE A 194 1.21 18.65 -5.84
CA PHE A 194 -0.06 17.94 -5.90
C PHE A 194 -1.16 18.92 -6.31
N LEU A 195 -1.74 18.72 -7.50
CA LEU A 195 -2.78 19.62 -8.01
C LEU A 195 -4.05 19.57 -7.13
N THR A 196 -4.30 18.45 -6.44
CA THR A 196 -5.38 18.32 -5.45
C THR A 196 -5.21 19.21 -4.23
N ASP A 197 -3.98 19.56 -3.83
CA ASP A 197 -3.74 20.46 -2.69
C ASP A 197 -4.11 21.91 -3.01
N GLN A 198 -4.13 22.29 -4.28
CA GLN A 198 -4.51 23.63 -4.74
C GLN A 198 -6.02 23.75 -4.99
N ALA A 199 -6.75 22.63 -4.94
CA ALA A 199 -8.17 22.60 -5.20
C ALA A 199 -8.98 23.17 -4.03
N THR A 200 -9.89 24.06 -4.33
CA THR A 200 -10.88 24.61 -3.36
C THR A 200 -12.21 23.87 -3.40
N GLU A 201 -12.42 23.02 -4.40
CA GLU A 201 -13.62 22.23 -4.63
C GLU A 201 -13.24 20.84 -5.15
N VAL A 202 -14.08 19.84 -4.87
CA VAL A 202 -14.00 18.54 -5.56
C VAL A 202 -14.64 18.62 -6.94
N PRO A 203 -14.42 17.64 -7.85
CA PRO A 203 -15.09 17.60 -9.15
C PRO A 203 -16.61 17.66 -8.98
N ARG A 204 -17.28 18.36 -9.91
CA ARG A 204 -18.72 18.41 -10.01
C ARG A 204 -19.21 17.51 -11.14
N ILE A 205 -20.26 16.73 -10.85
CA ILE A 205 -20.95 15.90 -11.84
C ILE A 205 -22.40 16.36 -11.92
N ASP A 206 -22.83 16.74 -13.10
CA ASP A 206 -24.22 17.02 -13.44
C ASP A 206 -24.77 15.90 -14.33
N ILE A 207 -25.89 15.31 -13.94
CA ILE A 207 -26.64 14.31 -14.72
C ILE A 207 -28.00 14.92 -15.05
N ASN A 208 -28.23 15.15 -16.35
CA ASN A 208 -29.47 15.72 -16.86
C ASN A 208 -30.22 14.67 -17.67
N THR A 209 -31.24 14.06 -17.09
CA THR A 209 -32.07 13.06 -17.78
C THR A 209 -32.87 13.69 -18.90
N VAL A 210 -33.09 12.96 -19.98
CA VAL A 210 -33.95 13.42 -21.09
C VAL A 210 -35.33 13.74 -20.56
N GLY A 211 -35.79 14.96 -20.81
CA GLY A 211 -37.09 15.46 -20.32
C GLY A 211 -37.14 15.75 -18.82
N GLY A 212 -36.02 15.74 -18.12
CA GLY A 212 -35.96 16.01 -16.66
C GLY A 212 -36.64 14.93 -15.83
N VAL A 213 -36.74 13.70 -16.33
CA VAL A 213 -37.39 12.57 -15.64
C VAL A 213 -36.59 12.16 -14.41
N ASP A 214 -37.27 11.96 -13.30
CA ASP A 214 -36.66 11.50 -12.05
C ASP A 214 -36.11 10.06 -12.16
N ILE A 215 -34.92 9.81 -11.61
CA ILE A 215 -34.32 8.46 -11.54
C ILE A 215 -34.96 7.74 -10.35
N SER A 216 -35.98 6.91 -10.61
CA SER A 216 -36.82 6.23 -9.61
C SER A 216 -36.74 4.70 -9.64
N SER A 217 -35.93 4.10 -10.54
CA SER A 217 -35.83 2.65 -10.71
C SER A 217 -34.39 2.14 -10.72
N LYS A 218 -34.20 0.90 -10.24
CA LYS A 218 -32.98 0.09 -10.41
C LYS A 218 -33.04 -0.77 -11.69
N GLU A 219 -34.22 -0.99 -12.26
CA GLU A 219 -34.46 -1.99 -13.30
C GLU A 219 -34.13 -1.46 -14.69
N TYR A 220 -34.55 -0.25 -15.00
CA TYR A 220 -34.36 0.34 -16.32
C TYR A 220 -33.48 1.57 -16.29
N TYR A 221 -32.73 1.76 -17.37
CA TYR A 221 -31.91 2.93 -17.59
C TYR A 221 -32.72 4.08 -18.19
N LEU A 222 -32.36 5.29 -17.79
CA LEU A 222 -32.76 6.54 -18.42
C LEU A 222 -31.61 7.09 -19.22
N ASP A 223 -31.86 7.62 -20.41
CA ASP A 223 -30.89 8.37 -21.18
C ASP A 223 -30.69 9.74 -20.53
N ALA A 224 -29.46 10.18 -20.45
CA ALA A 224 -29.06 11.44 -19.85
C ALA A 224 -27.83 12.03 -20.54
N GLU A 225 -27.63 13.33 -20.35
CA GLU A 225 -26.36 13.99 -20.53
C GLU A 225 -25.62 14.00 -19.20
N ILE A 226 -24.32 13.70 -19.23
CA ILE A 226 -23.43 13.85 -18.08
C ILE A 226 -22.39 14.93 -18.39
N ILE A 227 -22.23 15.88 -17.45
CA ILE A 227 -21.18 16.90 -17.47
C ILE A 227 -20.31 16.67 -16.26
N ILE A 228 -19.04 16.41 -16.48
CA ILE A 228 -18.02 16.27 -15.44
C ILE A 228 -17.10 17.49 -15.51
N ASP A 229 -17.17 18.36 -14.53
CA ASP A 229 -16.26 19.48 -14.32
C ASP A 229 -15.18 19.08 -13.31
N GLY A 230 -13.97 18.86 -13.78
CA GLY A 230 -12.81 18.45 -12.97
C GLY A 230 -12.19 19.58 -12.13
N LYS A 231 -12.78 20.76 -12.12
CA LYS A 231 -12.34 21.93 -11.33
C LYS A 231 -10.90 22.37 -11.56
N GLY A 232 -10.42 22.19 -12.81
CA GLY A 232 -9.05 22.53 -13.19
C GLY A 232 -7.96 21.56 -12.67
N VAL A 233 -8.36 20.54 -11.93
CA VAL A 233 -7.47 19.49 -11.40
C VAL A 233 -7.59 18.22 -12.21
N PHE A 234 -8.81 17.67 -12.31
CA PHE A 234 -9.08 16.47 -13.09
C PHE A 234 -9.54 16.85 -14.52
N PRO A 235 -9.38 15.93 -15.49
CA PRO A 235 -9.95 16.12 -16.81
C PRO A 235 -11.46 16.31 -16.76
N SER A 236 -11.98 17.33 -17.46
CA SER A 236 -13.41 17.57 -17.63
C SER A 236 -13.91 16.87 -18.90
N MET A 237 -15.20 16.50 -18.90
CA MET A 237 -15.84 15.90 -20.09
C MET A 237 -17.36 16.14 -20.10
N THR A 238 -17.94 16.06 -21.29
CA THR A 238 -19.39 15.99 -21.50
C THR A 238 -19.67 14.83 -22.45
N ASP A 239 -20.65 13.98 -22.12
CA ASP A 239 -21.03 12.84 -22.95
C ASP A 239 -22.50 12.43 -22.71
N SER A 240 -23.03 11.56 -23.55
CA SER A 240 -24.28 10.88 -23.31
C SER A 240 -24.08 9.65 -22.43
N VAL A 241 -24.96 9.44 -21.47
CA VAL A 241 -24.87 8.33 -20.52
C VAL A 241 -26.25 7.74 -20.25
N GLN A 242 -26.30 6.46 -19.98
CA GLN A 242 -27.46 5.80 -19.40
C GLN A 242 -27.28 5.72 -17.89
N VAL A 243 -28.31 6.10 -17.13
CA VAL A 243 -28.27 6.13 -15.66
C VAL A 243 -29.46 5.40 -15.07
N LYS A 244 -29.23 4.64 -14.01
CA LYS A 244 -30.26 4.03 -13.16
C LYS A 244 -29.85 4.00 -11.71
N GLY A 245 -30.81 3.75 -10.83
CA GLY A 245 -30.52 3.45 -9.42
C GLY A 245 -29.75 2.16 -9.25
N ARG A 246 -29.03 2.02 -8.10
CA ARG A 246 -28.35 0.79 -7.71
C ARG A 246 -28.40 0.58 -6.19
N GLY A 247 -27.87 -0.54 -5.73
CA GLY A 247 -27.77 -0.90 -4.33
C GLY A 247 -29.06 -1.54 -3.80
N ASN A 248 -28.96 -2.11 -2.63
CA ASN A 248 -30.08 -2.75 -1.92
C ASN A 248 -30.50 -1.89 -0.74
N THR A 249 -29.80 -1.93 0.38
CA THR A 249 -30.09 -1.14 1.59
C THR A 249 -29.95 0.36 1.36
N SER A 250 -29.01 0.79 0.52
CA SER A 250 -28.78 2.21 0.19
C SER A 250 -29.77 2.81 -0.81
N TRP A 251 -30.53 1.99 -1.55
CA TRP A 251 -31.54 2.43 -2.50
C TRP A 251 -32.91 2.62 -1.82
N THR A 252 -33.55 3.76 -2.03
CA THR A 252 -34.87 4.08 -1.41
C THR A 252 -36.01 4.09 -2.38
N GLY A 253 -35.76 4.15 -3.70
CA GLY A 253 -36.78 4.40 -4.71
C GLY A 253 -37.36 5.83 -4.71
N ASN A 254 -37.07 6.63 -3.70
CA ASN A 254 -37.48 8.04 -3.64
C ASN A 254 -36.44 8.91 -4.36
N PRO A 255 -36.78 9.55 -5.51
CA PRO A 255 -35.82 10.33 -6.28
C PRO A 255 -35.30 11.58 -5.55
N LYS A 256 -36.00 12.02 -4.48
CA LYS A 256 -35.53 13.12 -3.64
C LYS A 256 -34.45 12.69 -2.66
N ALA A 257 -34.38 11.41 -2.30
CA ALA A 257 -33.35 10.91 -1.38
C ALA A 257 -31.95 10.88 -2.02
N LYS A 258 -30.93 10.77 -1.18
CA LYS A 258 -29.54 10.57 -1.59
C LYS A 258 -29.33 9.12 -1.99
N ASN A 259 -29.59 8.79 -3.25
CA ASN A 259 -29.53 7.43 -3.80
C ASN A 259 -28.21 7.19 -4.55
N PRO A 260 -27.65 5.98 -4.53
CA PRO A 260 -26.53 5.61 -5.38
C PRO A 260 -27.00 5.32 -6.82
N TYR A 261 -26.09 5.57 -7.79
CA TYR A 261 -26.41 5.44 -9.22
C TYR A 261 -25.40 4.58 -9.95
N ARG A 262 -25.86 3.86 -10.98
CA ARG A 262 -25.05 3.17 -11.99
C ARG A 262 -25.09 3.96 -13.29
N LEU A 263 -23.91 4.17 -13.87
CA LEU A 263 -23.69 4.85 -15.13
C LEU A 263 -23.20 3.84 -16.17
N LYS A 264 -23.75 3.92 -17.40
CA LYS A 264 -23.33 3.09 -18.54
C LYS A 264 -23.16 3.99 -19.77
N PHE A 265 -21.92 4.14 -20.21
CA PHE A 265 -21.59 4.87 -21.44
C PHE A 265 -21.71 3.94 -22.66
N ALA A 266 -22.06 4.51 -23.81
CA ALA A 266 -22.10 3.76 -25.08
C ALA A 266 -20.68 3.29 -25.47
N ASN A 267 -19.69 4.15 -25.30
CA ASN A 267 -18.28 3.89 -25.57
C ASN A 267 -17.44 3.87 -24.28
N LYS A 268 -16.26 3.28 -24.35
CA LYS A 268 -15.29 3.36 -23.24
C LYS A 268 -14.77 4.80 -23.14
N VAL A 269 -14.95 5.45 -22.00
CA VAL A 269 -14.51 6.82 -21.68
C VAL A 269 -13.55 6.82 -20.48
N LYS A 270 -12.87 7.96 -20.24
CA LYS A 270 -11.92 8.17 -19.14
C LYS A 270 -12.42 9.27 -18.19
N PRO A 271 -13.50 9.08 -17.44
CA PRO A 271 -13.99 10.09 -16.51
C PRO A 271 -12.93 10.44 -15.49
N LEU A 272 -12.73 11.72 -15.21
CA LEU A 272 -11.74 12.22 -14.26
C LEU A 272 -10.30 11.73 -14.53
N GLY A 273 -10.01 11.23 -15.75
CA GLY A 273 -8.70 10.66 -16.09
C GLY A 273 -8.48 9.19 -15.71
N LEU A 274 -9.45 8.55 -15.08
CA LEU A 274 -9.38 7.13 -14.71
C LEU A 274 -9.21 6.20 -15.91
N THR A 275 -8.94 4.93 -15.66
CA THR A 275 -8.78 3.91 -16.71
C THR A 275 -10.04 3.79 -17.57
N LYS A 276 -9.86 3.67 -18.88
CA LYS A 276 -10.92 3.67 -19.86
C LYS A 276 -11.95 2.54 -19.63
N GLY A 277 -13.21 2.90 -19.40
CA GLY A 277 -14.29 1.95 -19.15
C GLY A 277 -15.69 2.46 -19.55
N LYS A 278 -16.67 1.55 -19.62
CA LYS A 278 -18.07 1.88 -19.92
C LYS A 278 -18.93 2.02 -18.66
N ASN A 279 -18.63 1.25 -17.62
CA ASN A 279 -19.49 1.12 -16.44
C ASN A 279 -18.86 1.79 -15.20
N TRP A 280 -19.63 2.69 -14.57
CA TRP A 280 -19.20 3.48 -13.43
C TRP A 280 -20.29 3.54 -12.37
N VAL A 281 -19.92 3.93 -11.16
CA VAL A 281 -20.80 4.00 -10.01
C VAL A 281 -20.61 5.32 -9.27
N LEU A 282 -21.72 5.88 -8.79
CA LEU A 282 -21.77 6.94 -7.82
C LEU A 282 -22.29 6.35 -6.50
N LEU A 283 -21.38 6.14 -5.54
CA LEU A 283 -21.71 5.68 -4.20
C LEU A 283 -22.25 6.85 -3.38
N ALA A 284 -23.41 6.68 -2.81
CA ALA A 284 -24.06 7.75 -2.06
C ALA A 284 -23.49 7.92 -0.66
N ASN A 285 -22.83 6.90 -0.09
CA ASN A 285 -22.38 6.88 1.32
C ASN A 285 -23.50 7.40 2.24
N ARG A 286 -24.67 6.76 2.15
CA ARG A 286 -25.91 7.27 2.75
C ARG A 286 -25.95 7.09 4.25
N ILE A 287 -25.25 6.08 4.77
CA ILE A 287 -25.17 5.84 6.20
C ILE A 287 -24.38 7.00 6.83
N GLN A 288 -24.94 7.61 7.86
CA GLN A 288 -24.28 8.74 8.54
C GLN A 288 -22.87 8.35 9.01
N GLY A 289 -21.89 9.15 8.63
CA GLY A 289 -20.48 8.91 8.96
C GLY A 289 -19.70 8.04 7.97
N SER A 290 -20.34 7.38 6.98
CA SER A 290 -19.67 6.47 6.02
C SER A 290 -18.92 7.17 4.88
N MET A 291 -18.88 8.51 4.85
CA MET A 291 -18.29 9.26 3.72
C MET A 291 -16.80 8.99 3.48
N LEU A 292 -16.07 8.55 4.52
CA LEU A 292 -14.63 8.30 4.48
C LEU A 292 -14.28 6.81 4.32
N THR A 293 -15.19 5.90 4.70
CA THR A 293 -14.90 4.46 4.85
C THR A 293 -14.49 3.80 3.53
N ASN A 294 -15.19 4.09 2.43
CA ASN A 294 -14.84 3.53 1.12
C ASN A 294 -13.45 3.97 0.66
N ALA A 295 -13.08 5.24 0.86
CA ALA A 295 -11.76 5.74 0.47
C ALA A 295 -10.64 5.10 1.30
N TYR A 296 -10.81 5.02 2.61
CA TYR A 296 -9.80 4.46 3.51
C TYR A 296 -9.64 2.96 3.32
N GLY A 297 -10.73 2.23 3.18
CA GLY A 297 -10.68 0.79 2.96
C GLY A 297 -10.13 0.40 1.60
N MET A 298 -10.45 1.13 0.52
CA MET A 298 -9.82 0.90 -0.79
C MET A 298 -8.32 1.22 -0.77
N LYS A 299 -7.91 2.25 -0.01
CA LYS A 299 -6.49 2.53 0.17
C LYS A 299 -5.80 1.41 0.93
N ALA A 300 -6.38 0.91 2.02
CA ALA A 300 -5.86 -0.24 2.77
C ALA A 300 -5.73 -1.48 1.87
N ALA A 301 -6.78 -1.81 1.12
CA ALA A 301 -6.78 -2.91 0.15
C ALA A 301 -5.68 -2.76 -0.91
N SER A 302 -5.48 -1.55 -1.43
CA SER A 302 -4.43 -1.23 -2.40
C SER A 302 -3.02 -1.42 -1.83
N LEU A 303 -2.78 -1.01 -0.58
CA LEU A 303 -1.49 -1.15 0.09
C LEU A 303 -1.15 -2.61 0.41
N ILE A 304 -2.14 -3.41 0.77
CA ILE A 304 -2.01 -4.86 0.94
C ILE A 304 -1.84 -5.55 -0.44
N GLY A 305 -2.27 -4.91 -1.52
CA GLY A 305 -2.14 -5.42 -2.89
C GLY A 305 -3.24 -6.41 -3.27
N THR A 306 -4.48 -6.18 -2.84
CA THR A 306 -5.64 -6.99 -3.28
C THR A 306 -5.89 -6.85 -4.78
N ALA A 307 -6.52 -7.84 -5.38
CA ALA A 307 -6.85 -7.81 -6.80
C ALA A 307 -7.87 -6.72 -7.13
N ALA A 308 -7.64 -6.00 -8.24
CA ALA A 308 -8.58 -5.08 -8.89
C ALA A 308 -9.17 -4.00 -7.96
N THR A 309 -8.36 -3.39 -7.10
CA THR A 309 -8.80 -2.34 -6.17
C THR A 309 -9.36 -1.13 -6.91
N ASN A 310 -10.55 -0.69 -6.52
CA ASN A 310 -11.26 0.44 -7.10
C ASN A 310 -10.70 1.80 -6.64
N HIS A 311 -10.70 2.80 -7.52
CA HIS A 311 -10.40 4.18 -7.15
C HIS A 311 -11.62 4.83 -6.50
N ILE A 312 -11.39 5.72 -5.53
CA ILE A 312 -12.44 6.52 -4.89
C ILE A 312 -12.11 8.00 -5.05
N ILE A 313 -12.92 8.70 -5.86
CA ILE A 313 -12.79 10.15 -6.06
C ILE A 313 -14.04 10.82 -5.48
N PRO A 314 -13.89 11.73 -4.47
CA PRO A 314 -15.03 12.47 -3.95
C PRO A 314 -15.52 13.47 -4.99
N VAL A 315 -16.84 13.56 -5.16
CA VAL A 315 -17.49 14.44 -6.15
C VAL A 315 -18.76 15.07 -5.59
N ASP A 316 -19.09 16.27 -6.04
CA ASP A 316 -20.39 16.91 -5.82
C ASP A 316 -21.36 16.51 -6.92
N LEU A 317 -22.46 15.84 -6.59
CA LEU A 317 -23.44 15.37 -7.57
C LEU A 317 -24.66 16.30 -7.66
N TYR A 318 -25.02 16.61 -8.91
CA TYR A 318 -26.28 17.26 -9.27
C TYR A 318 -27.08 16.37 -10.20
N VAL A 319 -28.40 16.25 -9.98
CA VAL A 319 -29.32 15.54 -10.87
C VAL A 319 -30.44 16.49 -11.26
N ASN A 320 -30.62 16.73 -12.55
CA ASN A 320 -31.59 17.68 -13.09
C ASN A 320 -31.49 19.06 -12.38
N GLY A 321 -30.26 19.56 -12.22
CA GLY A 321 -29.96 20.84 -11.56
C GLY A 321 -30.04 20.84 -10.03
N THR A 322 -30.50 19.75 -9.39
CA THR A 322 -30.64 19.66 -7.94
C THR A 322 -29.40 19.02 -7.31
N TYR A 323 -28.79 19.69 -6.35
CA TYR A 323 -27.68 19.15 -5.57
C TYR A 323 -28.12 17.94 -4.74
N LYS A 324 -27.41 16.81 -4.89
CA LYS A 324 -27.74 15.55 -4.19
C LYS A 324 -26.81 15.27 -3.00
N GLY A 325 -25.71 15.99 -2.89
CA GLY A 325 -24.71 15.83 -1.83
C GLY A 325 -23.34 15.41 -2.38
N SER A 326 -22.45 15.09 -1.45
CA SER A 326 -21.13 14.52 -1.72
C SER A 326 -21.25 13.03 -2.03
N TYR A 327 -20.61 12.55 -3.07
CA TYR A 327 -20.60 11.15 -3.52
C TYR A 327 -19.16 10.67 -3.73
N ASN A 328 -18.98 9.35 -3.81
CA ASN A 328 -17.76 8.76 -4.34
C ASN A 328 -18.00 8.27 -5.77
N PHE A 329 -17.18 8.76 -6.70
CA PHE A 329 -17.12 8.24 -8.07
C PHE A 329 -16.10 7.12 -8.12
N THR A 330 -16.48 5.96 -8.72
CA THR A 330 -15.66 4.76 -8.75
C THR A 330 -16.03 3.87 -9.94
N GLU A 331 -15.18 2.90 -10.26
CA GLU A 331 -15.42 1.84 -11.21
C GLU A 331 -16.56 0.92 -10.74
N LYS A 332 -17.31 0.33 -11.68
CA LYS A 332 -18.21 -0.79 -11.35
C LYS A 332 -17.39 -2.08 -11.33
N VAL A 333 -17.52 -2.88 -10.29
CA VAL A 333 -16.97 -4.24 -10.26
C VAL A 333 -17.53 -5.06 -11.43
N GLY A 334 -16.65 -5.66 -12.22
CA GLY A 334 -16.98 -6.45 -13.41
C GLY A 334 -15.73 -6.86 -14.18
N LEU A 335 -15.85 -7.80 -15.12
CA LEU A 335 -14.80 -8.13 -16.07
C LEU A 335 -14.71 -6.99 -17.10
N ALA A 336 -13.74 -6.13 -16.98
CA ALA A 336 -13.56 -4.95 -17.82
C ALA A 336 -12.21 -4.27 -17.59
N ASN A 337 -11.70 -3.54 -18.59
CA ASN A 337 -10.42 -2.83 -18.52
C ASN A 337 -10.27 -1.85 -17.34
N ASN A 338 -11.38 -1.30 -16.84
CA ASN A 338 -11.39 -0.39 -15.69
C ASN A 338 -11.74 -1.06 -14.37
N SER A 339 -11.76 -2.38 -14.30
CA SER A 339 -12.01 -3.15 -13.09
C SER A 339 -11.14 -4.41 -13.10
N ILE A 340 -11.69 -5.59 -13.32
CA ILE A 340 -10.93 -6.83 -13.49
C ILE A 340 -10.56 -6.94 -14.97
N ASP A 341 -9.32 -6.57 -15.32
CA ASP A 341 -8.82 -6.53 -16.69
C ASP A 341 -8.17 -7.89 -17.02
N LEU A 342 -8.81 -8.64 -17.93
CA LEU A 342 -8.34 -9.94 -18.38
C LEU A 342 -8.00 -9.90 -19.86
N ASP A 343 -7.04 -10.71 -20.29
CA ASP A 343 -6.65 -10.86 -21.69
C ASP A 343 -7.81 -11.43 -22.54
N SER A 344 -8.65 -12.29 -21.96
CA SER A 344 -9.84 -12.85 -22.57
C SER A 344 -10.94 -13.05 -21.54
N GLU A 345 -12.18 -12.73 -21.89
CA GLU A 345 -13.36 -12.91 -21.04
C GLU A 345 -14.20 -14.13 -21.47
N ILE A 346 -13.87 -14.81 -22.59
CA ILE A 346 -14.75 -15.81 -23.23
C ILE A 346 -14.98 -17.10 -22.38
N ALA A 347 -14.02 -17.46 -21.52
CA ALA A 347 -14.10 -18.57 -20.57
C ALA A 347 -13.93 -18.10 -19.12
N ALA A 348 -13.96 -16.80 -18.88
CA ALA A 348 -13.82 -16.20 -17.55
C ALA A 348 -15.17 -16.15 -16.82
N ALA A 349 -15.12 -16.18 -15.49
CA ALA A 349 -16.29 -15.97 -14.66
C ALA A 349 -15.98 -15.08 -13.47
N LEU A 350 -16.88 -14.12 -13.20
CA LEU A 350 -16.91 -13.31 -11.98
C LEU A 350 -18.10 -13.75 -11.12
N LEU A 351 -17.83 -14.10 -9.89
CA LEU A 351 -18.80 -14.61 -8.92
C LEU A 351 -18.92 -13.64 -7.75
N GLU A 352 -20.13 -13.54 -7.18
CA GLU A 352 -20.40 -12.83 -5.95
C GLU A 352 -21.15 -13.76 -4.98
N LEU A 353 -20.63 -13.93 -3.78
CA LEU A 353 -21.38 -14.50 -2.70
C LEU A 353 -22.34 -13.43 -2.18
N ASP A 354 -23.64 -13.60 -2.39
CA ASP A 354 -24.67 -12.65 -2.03
C ASP A 354 -25.93 -13.34 -1.54
N LEU A 355 -26.35 -12.99 -0.36
CA LEU A 355 -27.56 -13.46 0.30
C LEU A 355 -28.85 -13.13 -0.48
N TYR A 356 -28.86 -12.09 -1.33
CA TYR A 356 -29.97 -11.81 -2.26
C TYR A 356 -30.05 -12.82 -3.40
N TYR A 357 -29.79 -14.06 -3.07
CA TYR A 357 -29.84 -15.19 -3.98
C TYR A 357 -31.21 -15.40 -4.62
N ASP A 358 -32.31 -15.05 -3.98
CA ASP A 358 -33.67 -15.35 -4.41
C ASP A 358 -34.27 -14.31 -5.39
N GLU A 359 -33.49 -13.31 -5.79
CA GLU A 359 -33.91 -12.35 -6.83
C GLU A 359 -34.10 -13.05 -8.20
N ALA A 360 -35.25 -12.78 -8.84
CA ALA A 360 -35.80 -13.63 -9.90
C ALA A 360 -35.02 -13.66 -11.21
N ASN A 361 -34.09 -12.71 -11.47
CA ASN A 361 -33.46 -12.51 -12.77
C ASN A 361 -31.94 -12.69 -12.78
N GLU A 362 -31.36 -13.27 -11.73
CA GLU A 362 -29.91 -13.47 -11.67
C GLU A 362 -29.54 -14.93 -11.96
N GLN A 363 -28.38 -15.12 -12.62
CA GLN A 363 -27.80 -16.43 -12.85
C GLN A 363 -27.09 -16.86 -11.57
N LYS A 364 -27.53 -17.97 -10.95
CA LYS A 364 -27.09 -18.32 -9.61
C LYS A 364 -27.23 -19.81 -9.29
N PHE A 365 -26.47 -20.22 -8.27
CA PHE A 365 -26.54 -21.58 -7.73
C PHE A 365 -26.19 -21.59 -6.24
N LYS A 366 -26.56 -22.66 -5.55
CA LYS A 366 -26.02 -22.96 -4.22
C LYS A 366 -24.81 -23.88 -4.36
N SER A 367 -23.74 -23.57 -3.63
CA SER A 367 -22.54 -24.42 -3.62
C SER A 367 -22.76 -25.72 -2.86
N SER A 368 -21.90 -26.69 -3.10
CA SER A 368 -21.77 -27.91 -2.31
C SER A 368 -20.28 -28.16 -2.09
N PRO A 369 -19.79 -28.34 -0.86
CA PRO A 369 -20.50 -28.16 0.41
C PRO A 369 -20.78 -26.69 0.78
N TYR A 370 -21.13 -26.39 2.04
CA TYR A 370 -21.46 -25.10 2.67
C TYR A 370 -22.74 -24.40 2.18
N ASN A 371 -23.37 -24.83 1.08
CA ASN A 371 -24.60 -24.23 0.55
C ASN A 371 -24.51 -22.69 0.37
N LEU A 372 -23.36 -22.18 -0.07
CA LEU A 372 -23.11 -20.76 -0.26
C LEU A 372 -23.99 -20.18 -1.37
N PRO A 373 -24.55 -18.97 -1.21
CA PRO A 373 -25.32 -18.31 -2.26
C PRO A 373 -24.37 -17.67 -3.28
N VAL A 374 -24.25 -18.26 -4.47
CA VAL A 374 -23.33 -17.81 -5.53
C VAL A 374 -24.13 -17.20 -6.67
N ASN A 375 -23.89 -15.91 -6.94
CA ASN A 375 -24.40 -15.19 -8.10
C ASN A 375 -23.30 -15.08 -9.16
N ILE A 376 -23.60 -15.43 -10.41
CA ILE A 376 -22.69 -15.22 -11.55
C ILE A 376 -22.94 -13.80 -12.06
N LYS A 377 -21.96 -12.94 -11.89
CA LYS A 377 -22.00 -11.51 -12.30
C LYS A 377 -21.50 -11.30 -13.73
N ASP A 378 -20.63 -12.22 -14.17
CA ASP A 378 -20.11 -12.33 -15.53
C ASP A 378 -19.78 -13.81 -15.81
N PRO A 379 -20.09 -14.39 -17.01
CA PRO A 379 -20.85 -13.78 -18.10
C PRO A 379 -22.35 -13.64 -17.79
N GLU A 380 -23.01 -12.66 -18.43
CA GLU A 380 -24.48 -12.61 -18.52
C GLU A 380 -24.90 -13.47 -19.72
N PHE A 381 -25.25 -14.74 -19.49
CA PHE A 381 -25.48 -15.76 -20.54
C PHE A 381 -26.49 -15.37 -21.63
N ALA A 382 -27.39 -14.43 -21.32
CA ALA A 382 -28.38 -13.96 -22.29
C ALA A 382 -27.80 -12.93 -23.27
N VAL A 383 -26.65 -12.34 -22.98
CA VAL A 383 -26.12 -11.15 -23.68
C VAL A 383 -24.67 -11.33 -24.13
N ASP A 384 -23.84 -11.99 -23.29
CA ASP A 384 -22.41 -12.09 -23.52
C ASP A 384 -22.08 -13.33 -24.39
N GLU A 385 -21.09 -13.18 -25.26
CA GLU A 385 -20.49 -14.29 -25.95
C GLU A 385 -19.59 -15.05 -24.98
N THR A 386 -19.92 -16.32 -24.71
CA THR A 386 -19.16 -17.16 -23.76
C THR A 386 -19.15 -18.62 -24.20
N LEU A 387 -18.06 -19.33 -23.85
CA LEU A 387 -17.96 -20.80 -24.00
C LEU A 387 -18.53 -21.54 -22.80
N LEU A 388 -18.90 -20.85 -21.72
CA LEU A 388 -19.28 -21.43 -20.45
C LEU A 388 -20.78 -21.77 -20.38
N THR A 389 -21.08 -22.81 -19.61
CA THR A 389 -22.42 -23.07 -19.07
C THR A 389 -22.43 -22.78 -17.56
N LEU A 390 -23.63 -22.58 -17.00
CA LEU A 390 -23.79 -22.47 -15.55
C LEU A 390 -23.21 -23.68 -14.82
N ASN A 391 -23.31 -24.88 -15.41
CA ASN A 391 -22.82 -26.11 -14.82
C ASN A 391 -21.28 -26.17 -14.76
N ASP A 392 -20.57 -25.65 -15.76
CA ASP A 392 -19.10 -25.59 -15.77
C ASP A 392 -18.62 -24.74 -14.58
N ILE A 393 -19.20 -23.54 -14.42
CA ILE A 393 -18.88 -22.62 -13.34
C ILE A 393 -19.20 -23.27 -11.98
N LYS A 394 -20.40 -23.88 -11.84
CA LYS A 394 -20.83 -24.54 -10.61
C LYS A 394 -19.90 -25.69 -10.22
N GLN A 395 -19.52 -26.55 -11.15
CA GLN A 395 -18.62 -27.67 -10.89
C GLN A 395 -17.25 -27.16 -10.45
N ARG A 396 -16.69 -26.18 -11.16
CA ARG A 396 -15.37 -25.60 -10.83
C ARG A 396 -15.37 -24.95 -9.45
N PHE A 397 -16.40 -24.21 -9.11
CA PHE A 397 -16.53 -23.57 -7.79
C PHE A 397 -16.75 -24.59 -6.69
N ASN A 398 -17.57 -25.64 -6.90
CA ASN A 398 -17.78 -26.71 -5.91
C ASN A 398 -16.48 -27.47 -5.60
N SER A 399 -15.64 -27.76 -6.61
CA SER A 399 -14.34 -28.40 -6.37
C SER A 399 -13.42 -27.52 -5.51
N PHE A 400 -13.43 -26.21 -5.70
CA PHE A 400 -12.72 -25.27 -4.85
C PHE A 400 -13.26 -25.29 -3.40
N VAL A 401 -14.58 -25.24 -3.24
CA VAL A 401 -15.22 -25.21 -1.91
C VAL A 401 -15.01 -26.53 -1.16
N GLU A 402 -14.96 -27.65 -1.88
CA GLU A 402 -14.63 -28.98 -1.33
C GLU A 402 -13.17 -29.06 -0.86
N ALA A 403 -12.22 -28.51 -1.66
CA ALA A 403 -10.81 -28.41 -1.27
C ALA A 403 -10.64 -27.53 -0.01
N ALA A 404 -11.39 -26.43 0.09
CA ALA A 404 -11.40 -25.59 1.28
C ALA A 404 -11.91 -26.32 2.53
N GLN A 405 -12.95 -27.16 2.40
CA GLN A 405 -13.48 -27.96 3.51
C GLN A 405 -12.51 -29.04 3.97
N ASN A 406 -11.83 -29.69 3.03
CA ASN A 406 -10.92 -30.81 3.32
C ASN A 406 -9.55 -30.29 3.81
N GLY A 407 -9.22 -29.04 3.56
CA GLY A 407 -7.93 -28.43 3.91
C GLY A 407 -6.75 -28.90 3.04
N GLU A 408 -7.02 -29.68 1.98
CA GLU A 408 -6.01 -30.28 1.10
C GLU A 408 -6.06 -29.65 -0.29
N GLU A 409 -4.88 -29.50 -0.94
CA GLU A 409 -4.73 -29.06 -2.33
C GLU A 409 -5.43 -27.73 -2.67
N LEU A 410 -5.68 -26.88 -1.68
CA LEU A 410 -6.37 -25.60 -1.86
C LEU A 410 -5.71 -24.73 -2.94
N ASP A 411 -4.39 -24.76 -3.01
CA ASP A 411 -3.58 -24.03 -3.99
C ASP A 411 -3.73 -24.52 -5.44
N ASN A 412 -4.37 -25.65 -5.69
CA ASN A 412 -4.76 -26.07 -7.04
C ASN A 412 -6.00 -25.32 -7.54
N HIS A 413 -6.80 -24.74 -6.66
CA HIS A 413 -8.10 -24.15 -6.96
C HIS A 413 -8.14 -22.63 -6.80
N VAL A 414 -7.37 -22.07 -5.87
CA VAL A 414 -7.34 -20.62 -5.57
C VAL A 414 -5.91 -20.12 -5.53
N ASP A 415 -5.71 -18.86 -5.91
CA ASP A 415 -4.44 -18.18 -5.72
C ASP A 415 -4.28 -17.80 -4.24
N ILE A 416 -3.32 -18.45 -3.58
CA ILE A 416 -3.09 -18.31 -2.13
C ILE A 416 -2.67 -16.87 -1.78
N ASP A 417 -1.85 -16.21 -2.61
CA ASP A 417 -1.39 -14.85 -2.34
C ASP A 417 -2.54 -13.84 -2.39
N TYR A 418 -3.34 -13.87 -3.46
CA TYR A 418 -4.51 -12.99 -3.55
C TYR A 418 -5.60 -13.32 -2.53
N LEU A 419 -5.79 -14.59 -2.17
CA LEU A 419 -6.71 -14.97 -1.10
C LEU A 419 -6.24 -14.41 0.25
N ALA A 420 -4.97 -14.56 0.59
CA ALA A 420 -4.39 -14.05 1.83
C ALA A 420 -4.50 -12.51 1.90
N ARG A 421 -4.22 -11.80 0.80
CA ARG A 421 -4.39 -10.35 0.69
C ARG A 421 -5.84 -9.92 0.89
N PHE A 422 -6.79 -10.63 0.29
CA PHE A 422 -8.21 -10.35 0.44
C PHE A 422 -8.68 -10.54 1.89
N LEU A 423 -8.29 -11.64 2.54
CA LEU A 423 -8.65 -11.92 3.93
C LEU A 423 -8.02 -10.89 4.89
N LEU A 424 -6.72 -10.60 4.75
CA LEU A 424 -6.03 -9.61 5.57
C LEU A 424 -6.64 -8.20 5.40
N ALA A 425 -6.98 -7.80 4.17
CA ALA A 425 -7.60 -6.50 3.92
C ALA A 425 -8.95 -6.39 4.64
N ASN A 426 -9.82 -7.40 4.53
CA ASN A 426 -11.12 -7.40 5.21
C ASN A 426 -10.98 -7.45 6.74
N GLU A 427 -9.99 -8.17 7.26
CA GLU A 427 -9.71 -8.22 8.69
C GLU A 427 -9.19 -6.87 9.21
N LEU A 428 -8.25 -6.24 8.51
CA LEU A 428 -7.71 -4.92 8.86
C LEU A 428 -8.80 -3.85 8.91
N ILE A 429 -9.63 -3.77 7.87
CA ILE A 429 -10.72 -2.80 7.83
C ILE A 429 -11.94 -3.22 8.65
N CYS A 430 -11.92 -4.39 9.28
CA CYS A 430 -13.03 -4.96 10.05
C CYS A 430 -14.34 -4.93 9.24
N ASN A 431 -14.31 -5.50 8.03
CA ASN A 431 -15.46 -5.49 7.11
C ASN A 431 -16.46 -6.58 7.44
N SER A 432 -17.53 -6.24 8.16
CA SER A 432 -18.55 -7.20 8.58
C SER A 432 -19.41 -7.77 7.44
N GLU A 433 -19.38 -7.18 6.24
CA GLU A 433 -20.08 -7.71 5.05
C GLU A 433 -19.58 -9.10 4.65
N ILE A 434 -18.32 -9.45 4.92
CA ILE A 434 -17.75 -10.76 4.57
C ILE A 434 -18.44 -11.92 5.31
N PHE A 435 -19.00 -11.68 6.51
CA PHE A 435 -19.73 -12.71 7.28
C PHE A 435 -21.21 -12.76 6.94
N HIS A 436 -21.70 -11.69 6.41
CA HIS A 436 -23.01 -11.56 5.86
C HIS A 436 -22.83 -11.87 4.38
N PRO A 437 -23.25 -13.02 3.82
CA PRO A 437 -22.83 -13.38 2.47
C PRO A 437 -23.31 -12.37 1.43
N LYS A 438 -22.54 -11.28 1.33
CA LYS A 438 -22.73 -10.15 0.42
C LYS A 438 -21.39 -9.61 -0.03
N SER A 439 -21.37 -9.05 -1.21
CA SER A 439 -20.25 -8.27 -1.75
C SER A 439 -18.89 -8.99 -1.67
N THR A 440 -18.91 -10.33 -1.56
CA THR A 440 -17.71 -11.16 -1.55
C THR A 440 -17.46 -11.65 -2.97
N PHE A 441 -16.51 -11.03 -3.64
CA PHE A 441 -16.21 -11.32 -5.05
C PHE A 441 -15.02 -12.26 -5.20
N CYS A 442 -15.11 -13.17 -6.17
CA CYS A 442 -13.97 -13.89 -6.73
C CYS A 442 -14.17 -14.10 -8.23
N TYR A 443 -13.07 -14.23 -8.96
CA TYR A 443 -13.11 -14.49 -10.39
C TYR A 443 -12.12 -15.58 -10.78
N ASN A 444 -12.34 -16.17 -11.94
CA ASN A 444 -11.41 -17.11 -12.56
C ASN A 444 -11.29 -16.73 -14.05
N ALA A 445 -10.07 -16.60 -14.53
CA ALA A 445 -9.79 -16.14 -15.89
C ALA A 445 -10.12 -17.16 -16.99
N ASP A 446 -10.13 -18.45 -16.64
CA ASP A 446 -10.51 -19.54 -17.54
C ASP A 446 -11.06 -20.74 -16.75
N ILE A 447 -12.37 -20.85 -16.65
CA ILE A 447 -13.08 -21.92 -15.95
C ILE A 447 -12.79 -23.31 -16.56
N LEU A 448 -12.50 -23.37 -17.87
CA LEU A 448 -12.27 -24.60 -18.62
C LEU A 448 -10.82 -25.11 -18.48
N ASP A 449 -9.88 -24.25 -18.14
CA ASP A 449 -8.51 -24.66 -17.82
C ASP A 449 -8.41 -25.16 -16.37
N ALA A 450 -8.00 -26.42 -16.21
CA ALA A 450 -7.82 -27.03 -14.89
C ALA A 450 -6.76 -26.30 -14.02
N ASN A 451 -5.79 -25.61 -14.62
CA ASN A 451 -4.73 -24.89 -13.92
C ASN A 451 -5.12 -23.45 -13.57
N SER A 452 -6.20 -22.92 -14.13
CA SER A 452 -6.69 -21.58 -13.79
C SER A 452 -7.29 -21.58 -12.39
N LYS A 453 -6.97 -20.57 -11.59
CA LYS A 453 -7.32 -20.49 -10.17
C LYS A 453 -8.33 -19.37 -9.92
N PHE A 454 -9.13 -19.53 -8.87
CA PHE A 454 -9.92 -18.42 -8.38
C PHE A 454 -9.03 -17.37 -7.73
N ILE A 455 -9.33 -16.11 -7.99
CA ILE A 455 -8.71 -14.94 -7.39
C ILE A 455 -9.78 -14.18 -6.63
N PHE A 456 -9.56 -13.94 -5.32
CA PHE A 456 -10.48 -13.19 -4.48
C PHE A 456 -10.25 -11.69 -4.62
N GLY A 457 -11.33 -10.94 -4.74
CA GLY A 457 -11.37 -9.50 -4.93
C GLY A 457 -12.28 -9.09 -6.10
N PRO A 458 -12.51 -7.77 -6.24
CA PRO A 458 -12.05 -6.71 -5.34
C PRO A 458 -12.77 -6.70 -3.99
N VAL A 459 -12.17 -6.02 -3.00
CA VAL A 459 -12.88 -5.65 -1.77
C VAL A 459 -13.94 -4.62 -2.11
N TRP A 460 -15.15 -4.74 -1.58
CA TRP A 460 -16.28 -3.90 -1.97
C TRP A 460 -17.30 -3.72 -0.84
N ASP A 461 -18.07 -2.62 -0.88
CA ASP A 461 -19.18 -2.30 0.03
C ASP A 461 -18.73 -2.11 1.50
N LEU A 462 -18.00 -1.02 1.77
CA LEU A 462 -17.34 -0.78 3.04
C LEU A 462 -18.14 0.12 3.98
N ASP A 463 -19.44 0.21 3.78
CA ASP A 463 -20.33 0.99 4.64
C ASP A 463 -20.49 0.35 6.04
N TRP A 464 -20.20 -0.95 6.18
CA TRP A 464 -20.22 -1.71 7.44
C TRP A 464 -18.82 -2.14 7.90
N ALA A 465 -17.81 -1.39 7.51
CA ALA A 465 -16.43 -1.62 7.92
C ALA A 465 -15.99 -0.67 9.05
N MET A 466 -14.76 -0.83 9.51
CA MET A 466 -14.07 0.08 10.45
C MET A 466 -14.80 0.28 11.78
N GLY A 467 -15.26 -0.85 12.36
CA GLY A 467 -15.96 -0.83 13.63
C GLY A 467 -17.39 -0.26 13.53
N PHE A 468 -18.02 -0.38 12.37
CA PHE A 468 -19.39 0.06 12.17
C PHE A 468 -20.31 -0.47 13.28
N HIS A 469 -20.99 0.43 13.95
CA HIS A 469 -21.99 0.13 14.95
C HIS A 469 -23.20 1.05 14.78
N LEU A 470 -24.39 0.46 14.73
CA LEU A 470 -25.66 1.18 14.67
C LEU A 470 -26.27 1.28 16.07
N GLY A 471 -26.06 2.40 16.74
CA GLY A 471 -26.64 2.73 18.05
C GLY A 471 -27.91 3.58 17.89
N GLY A 472 -29.07 2.95 17.83
CA GLY A 472 -30.33 3.67 17.59
C GLY A 472 -30.37 4.31 16.21
N ASN A 473 -30.44 5.65 16.13
CA ASN A 473 -30.45 6.41 14.88
C ASN A 473 -29.05 6.89 14.42
N ASN A 474 -28.01 6.61 15.18
CA ASN A 474 -26.66 7.09 14.91
C ASN A 474 -25.73 5.92 14.60
N ALA A 475 -25.05 5.98 13.46
CA ALA A 475 -23.94 5.09 13.16
C ALA A 475 -22.64 5.66 13.75
N SER A 476 -21.75 4.78 14.22
CA SER A 476 -20.40 5.14 14.65
C SER A 476 -19.36 4.28 13.94
N TYR A 477 -18.17 4.83 13.76
CA TYR A 477 -17.00 4.23 13.13
C TYR A 477 -15.77 4.54 13.96
N PHE A 478 -14.69 3.79 13.76
CA PHE A 478 -13.40 4.00 14.40
C PHE A 478 -13.50 4.04 15.93
N ASN A 479 -14.24 3.10 16.48
CA ASN A 479 -14.54 2.96 17.90
C ASN A 479 -13.76 1.81 18.54
N ASP A 480 -14.19 1.34 19.73
CA ASP A 480 -13.52 0.31 20.53
C ASP A 480 -13.50 -1.09 19.90
N TYR A 481 -14.13 -1.29 18.74
CA TYR A 481 -14.03 -2.54 17.96
C TYR A 481 -12.65 -2.78 17.33
N VAL A 482 -11.66 -2.00 17.69
CA VAL A 482 -10.26 -2.22 17.31
C VAL A 482 -9.75 -3.62 17.69
N THR A 483 -10.23 -4.19 18.79
CA THR A 483 -9.91 -5.54 19.28
C THR A 483 -10.96 -6.59 18.93
N PHE A 484 -11.87 -6.28 17.98
CA PHE A 484 -12.89 -7.24 17.57
C PHE A 484 -12.27 -8.46 16.92
N ASP A 485 -12.57 -9.64 17.47
CA ASP A 485 -12.16 -10.91 16.86
C ASP A 485 -13.00 -11.16 15.62
N PHE A 486 -12.35 -11.00 14.48
CA PHE A 486 -13.02 -11.00 13.20
C PHE A 486 -13.57 -12.37 12.81
N TYR A 487 -12.90 -13.45 13.22
CA TYR A 487 -13.26 -14.83 12.83
C TYR A 487 -14.06 -15.58 13.89
N ASN A 488 -14.17 -15.05 15.10
CA ASN A 488 -14.89 -15.68 16.20
C ASN A 488 -16.13 -14.85 16.56
N ASN A 489 -17.13 -14.87 15.68
CA ASN A 489 -18.38 -14.16 15.92
C ASN A 489 -19.60 -15.04 15.70
N ASP A 490 -20.66 -14.79 16.49
CA ASP A 490 -21.95 -15.47 16.39
C ASP A 490 -22.79 -14.88 15.25
N SER A 491 -22.57 -15.33 14.02
CA SER A 491 -23.39 -14.91 12.88
C SER A 491 -24.51 -15.91 12.60
N PRO A 492 -25.69 -15.43 12.18
CA PRO A 492 -26.77 -16.30 11.71
C PRO A 492 -26.43 -17.01 10.37
N TYR A 493 -25.30 -16.68 9.75
CA TYR A 493 -24.83 -17.22 8.46
C TYR A 493 -23.64 -18.16 8.64
N LEU A 494 -23.75 -19.11 9.57
CA LEU A 494 -22.67 -20.03 9.97
C LEU A 494 -21.95 -20.71 8.80
N ALA A 495 -22.69 -21.21 7.81
CA ALA A 495 -22.05 -21.89 6.67
C ALA A 495 -21.09 -21.00 5.87
N HIS A 496 -21.40 -19.71 5.76
CA HIS A 496 -20.51 -18.74 5.11
C HIS A 496 -19.28 -18.45 5.98
N ILE A 497 -19.47 -18.30 7.27
CA ILE A 497 -18.36 -18.12 8.22
C ILE A 497 -17.47 -19.35 8.22
N ASP A 498 -18.04 -20.56 8.34
CA ASP A 498 -17.29 -21.81 8.32
C ASP A 498 -16.40 -21.92 7.08
N PHE A 499 -16.91 -21.48 5.92
CA PHE A 499 -16.14 -21.44 4.68
C PHE A 499 -14.97 -20.44 4.77
N ILE A 500 -15.21 -19.21 5.21
CA ILE A 500 -14.16 -18.18 5.34
C ILE A 500 -13.12 -18.60 6.38
N VAL A 501 -13.55 -19.17 7.50
CA VAL A 501 -12.66 -19.70 8.55
C VAL A 501 -11.82 -20.87 8.02
N ALA A 502 -12.41 -21.77 7.24
CA ALA A 502 -11.67 -22.87 6.61
C ALA A 502 -10.56 -22.36 5.66
N LEU A 503 -10.87 -21.32 4.87
CA LEU A 503 -9.85 -20.67 4.02
C LEU A 503 -8.73 -20.05 4.85
N ARG A 504 -9.08 -19.30 5.91
CA ARG A 504 -8.13 -18.60 6.80
C ARG A 504 -7.20 -19.58 7.53
N ASN A 505 -7.75 -20.72 7.98
CA ASN A 505 -7.03 -21.72 8.78
C ASN A 505 -6.18 -22.67 7.92
N ASN A 506 -6.23 -22.58 6.59
CA ASN A 506 -5.31 -23.32 5.75
C ASN A 506 -3.86 -22.84 6.02
N ALA A 507 -2.94 -23.76 6.28
CA ALA A 507 -1.57 -23.45 6.70
C ALA A 507 -0.84 -22.49 5.72
N LYS A 508 -0.98 -22.72 4.39
CA LYS A 508 -0.37 -21.85 3.37
C LYS A 508 -0.97 -20.43 3.39
N VAL A 509 -2.28 -20.33 3.60
CA VAL A 509 -2.98 -19.04 3.68
C VAL A 509 -2.60 -18.32 4.95
N GLY A 510 -2.61 -18.98 6.10
CA GLY A 510 -2.24 -18.42 7.40
C GLY A 510 -0.81 -17.88 7.40
N ARG A 511 0.16 -18.67 6.92
CA ARG A 511 1.55 -18.24 6.78
C ARG A 511 1.65 -17.00 5.87
N ARG A 512 0.96 -17.01 4.72
CA ARG A 512 1.00 -15.87 3.80
C ARG A 512 0.36 -14.61 4.38
N ILE A 513 -0.72 -14.73 5.16
CA ILE A 513 -1.33 -13.60 5.88
C ILE A 513 -0.32 -13.01 6.88
N TYR A 514 0.42 -13.84 7.62
CA TYR A 514 1.45 -13.38 8.56
C TYR A 514 2.54 -12.55 7.86
N GLU A 515 3.12 -13.06 6.78
CA GLU A 515 4.15 -12.35 6.01
C GLU A 515 3.64 -10.99 5.50
N LEU A 516 2.42 -10.97 4.94
CA LEU A 516 1.78 -9.75 4.45
C LEU A 516 1.49 -8.74 5.57
N CYS A 517 1.06 -9.23 6.74
CA CYS A 517 0.78 -8.39 7.90
C CYS A 517 2.07 -7.75 8.43
N ARG A 518 3.15 -8.53 8.54
CA ARG A 518 4.48 -8.05 8.90
C ARG A 518 4.99 -6.98 7.93
N ASP A 519 4.88 -7.23 6.62
CA ASP A 519 5.26 -6.26 5.60
C ASP A 519 4.41 -4.98 5.68
N MET A 520 3.11 -5.11 5.90
CA MET A 520 2.20 -3.97 6.07
C MET A 520 2.59 -3.12 7.28
N MET A 521 2.88 -3.73 8.42
CA MET A 521 3.31 -3.03 9.65
C MET A 521 4.57 -2.21 9.39
N LYS A 522 5.53 -2.78 8.68
CA LYS A 522 6.83 -2.16 8.40
C LYS A 522 6.78 -1.07 7.33
N ASN A 523 6.04 -1.32 6.24
CA ASN A 523 6.19 -0.55 5.00
C ASN A 523 4.96 0.28 4.60
N SER A 524 3.74 -0.07 5.09
CA SER A 524 2.50 0.48 4.53
C SER A 524 1.60 1.17 5.55
N LEU A 525 1.71 0.84 6.83
CA LEU A 525 0.79 1.35 7.86
C LEU A 525 0.85 2.86 8.01
N ASP A 526 2.06 3.43 8.02
CA ASP A 526 2.22 4.88 8.10
C ASP A 526 1.59 5.59 6.90
N GLU A 527 1.73 5.03 5.69
CA GLU A 527 1.10 5.58 4.50
C GLU A 527 -0.43 5.55 4.59
N LEU A 528 -1.02 4.49 5.13
CA LEU A 528 -2.46 4.41 5.34
C LEU A 528 -2.94 5.49 6.31
N CYS A 529 -2.22 5.68 7.43
CA CYS A 529 -2.55 6.70 8.42
C CYS A 529 -2.44 8.12 7.84
N GLU A 530 -1.37 8.40 7.09
CA GLU A 530 -1.17 9.67 6.39
C GLU A 530 -2.26 9.94 5.34
N TYR A 531 -2.66 8.89 4.61
CA TYR A 531 -3.70 8.99 3.59
C TYR A 531 -5.07 9.37 4.17
N CYS A 532 -5.38 8.94 5.40
CA CYS A 532 -6.63 9.32 6.06
C CYS A 532 -6.75 10.85 6.17
N GLU A 533 -5.66 11.53 6.54
CA GLU A 533 -5.62 13.00 6.62
C GLU A 533 -5.62 13.65 5.23
N ASP A 534 -4.78 13.15 4.31
CA ASP A 534 -4.67 13.71 2.97
C ASP A 534 -6.00 13.64 2.21
N TYR A 535 -6.71 12.49 2.29
CA TYR A 535 -8.03 12.34 1.68
C TYR A 535 -9.07 13.26 2.31
N TYR A 536 -9.14 13.32 3.65
CA TYR A 536 -10.07 14.21 4.34
C TYR A 536 -9.84 15.67 3.94
N ARG A 537 -8.58 16.12 3.90
CA ARG A 537 -8.23 17.49 3.53
C ARG A 537 -8.75 17.85 2.15
N TYR A 538 -8.59 16.95 1.18
CA TYR A 538 -9.11 17.15 -0.18
C TYR A 538 -10.64 17.09 -0.24
N ALA A 539 -11.27 16.14 0.44
CA ALA A 539 -12.73 15.95 0.42
C ALA A 539 -13.49 16.98 1.26
N LYS A 540 -12.84 17.66 2.20
CA LYS A 540 -13.44 18.56 3.20
C LYS A 540 -14.46 19.55 2.63
N PRO A 541 -14.21 20.29 1.53
CA PRO A 541 -15.19 21.25 1.00
C PRO A 541 -16.51 20.57 0.61
N SER A 542 -16.45 19.37 0.05
CA SER A 542 -17.64 18.59 -0.33
C SER A 542 -18.36 17.99 0.88
N LEU A 543 -17.60 17.53 1.88
CA LEU A 543 -18.15 16.99 3.13
C LEU A 543 -18.91 18.07 3.92
N GLU A 544 -18.36 19.28 4.04
CA GLU A 544 -19.00 20.42 4.69
C GLU A 544 -20.28 20.86 3.93
N LYS A 545 -20.22 20.83 2.61
CA LYS A 545 -21.36 21.16 1.76
C LYS A 545 -22.45 20.07 1.77
N ASN A 546 -22.10 18.82 2.06
CA ASN A 546 -23.02 17.67 1.98
C ASN A 546 -24.33 17.90 2.76
N GLY A 547 -24.27 18.49 3.97
CA GLY A 547 -25.43 18.81 4.80
C GLY A 547 -26.38 19.85 4.19
N THR A 548 -25.99 20.54 3.10
CA THR A 548 -26.86 21.51 2.39
C THR A 548 -27.77 20.83 1.35
N ALA A 549 -27.55 19.55 1.04
CA ALA A 549 -28.43 18.81 0.14
C ALA A 549 -29.82 18.62 0.76
N PRO A 550 -30.92 18.76 0.00
CA PRO A 550 -32.28 18.85 0.54
C PRO A 550 -32.77 17.68 1.38
N THR A 551 -32.12 16.53 1.28
CA THR A 551 -32.53 15.28 1.95
C THR A 551 -31.41 14.64 2.77
N VAL A 552 -30.36 15.40 3.05
CA VAL A 552 -29.23 14.93 3.87
C VAL A 552 -29.31 15.58 5.25
N THR A 553 -29.37 14.76 6.27
CA THR A 553 -29.14 15.16 7.67
C THR A 553 -27.86 14.51 8.11
N ASP A 554 -26.77 15.25 8.12
CA ASP A 554 -25.46 14.76 8.51
C ASP A 554 -24.86 15.71 9.55
N GLY A 555 -24.76 15.23 10.79
CA GLY A 555 -24.14 15.94 11.91
C GLY A 555 -22.73 15.43 12.23
N THR A 556 -22.13 14.61 11.36
CA THR A 556 -20.84 14.00 11.60
C THR A 556 -19.71 15.04 11.56
N ASN A 557 -18.85 15.02 12.58
CA ASN A 557 -17.62 15.78 12.57
C ASN A 557 -16.52 14.97 11.86
N TYR A 558 -16.40 15.16 10.55
CA TYR A 558 -15.46 14.41 9.73
C TYR A 558 -13.98 14.69 10.05
N ALA A 559 -13.65 15.87 10.63
CA ALA A 559 -12.30 16.14 11.10
C ALA A 559 -11.90 15.21 12.25
N VAL A 560 -12.80 15.06 13.23
CA VAL A 560 -12.61 14.14 14.36
C VAL A 560 -12.56 12.70 13.86
N GLN A 561 -13.43 12.33 12.93
CA GLN A 561 -13.49 10.98 12.38
C GLN A 561 -12.21 10.63 11.60
N SER A 562 -11.66 11.54 10.81
CA SER A 562 -10.41 11.32 10.09
C SER A 562 -9.21 11.16 11.03
N ALA A 563 -9.13 12.00 12.08
CA ALA A 563 -8.08 11.85 13.10
C ALA A 563 -8.21 10.52 13.88
N ALA A 564 -9.43 10.12 14.19
CA ALA A 564 -9.70 8.83 14.84
C ALA A 564 -9.33 7.64 13.95
N ALA A 565 -9.54 7.76 12.63
CA ALA A 565 -9.25 6.70 11.68
C ALA A 565 -7.76 6.31 11.67
N ALA A 566 -6.85 7.26 11.64
CA ALA A 566 -5.41 6.99 11.64
C ALA A 566 -4.96 6.26 12.93
N VAL A 567 -5.49 6.67 14.07
CA VAL A 567 -5.22 6.01 15.36
C VAL A 567 -5.81 4.60 15.38
N TRP A 568 -7.05 4.46 14.91
CA TRP A 568 -7.76 3.19 14.85
C TRP A 568 -7.04 2.16 13.96
N PHE A 569 -6.59 2.56 12.77
CA PHE A 569 -5.85 1.66 11.88
C PHE A 569 -4.56 1.18 12.51
N ARG A 570 -3.83 2.05 13.20
CA ARG A 570 -2.59 1.66 13.89
C ARG A 570 -2.86 0.64 14.98
N GLN A 571 -3.80 0.92 15.88
CA GLN A 571 -4.19 0.01 16.95
C GLN A 571 -4.76 -1.32 16.41
N ARG A 572 -5.55 -1.26 15.33
CA ARG A 572 -6.11 -2.46 14.69
C ARG A 572 -5.03 -3.32 14.08
N ALA A 573 -4.09 -2.73 13.37
CA ALA A 573 -2.97 -3.45 12.76
C ALA A 573 -2.08 -4.10 13.82
N GLU A 574 -1.76 -3.38 14.90
CA GLU A 574 -1.01 -3.91 16.05
C GLU A 574 -1.74 -5.11 16.69
N TYR A 575 -3.05 -4.99 16.90
CA TYR A 575 -3.86 -6.08 17.47
C TYR A 575 -3.85 -7.32 16.57
N ILE A 576 -4.12 -7.15 15.27
CA ILE A 576 -4.15 -8.25 14.29
C ILE A 576 -2.77 -8.90 14.21
N TYR A 577 -1.72 -8.09 14.10
CA TYR A 577 -0.36 -8.60 14.00
C TYR A 577 0.03 -9.46 15.21
N ALA A 578 -0.31 -9.00 16.42
CA ALA A 578 -0.05 -9.75 17.64
C ALA A 578 -0.78 -11.11 17.65
N GLN A 579 -2.05 -11.16 17.19
CA GLN A 579 -2.81 -12.41 17.11
C GLN A 579 -2.23 -13.37 16.07
N ILE A 580 -2.01 -12.89 14.84
CA ILE A 580 -1.49 -13.70 13.74
C ILE A 580 -0.08 -14.21 14.06
N ARG A 581 0.75 -13.37 14.66
CA ARG A 581 2.10 -13.74 15.08
C ARG A 581 2.08 -14.89 16.08
N GLN A 582 1.23 -14.81 17.11
CA GLN A 582 1.08 -15.87 18.10
C GLN A 582 0.64 -17.20 17.47
N GLU A 583 -0.18 -17.17 16.41
CA GLU A 583 -0.63 -18.36 15.69
C GLU A 583 0.46 -18.98 14.80
N GLN A 584 1.35 -18.16 14.25
CA GLN A 584 2.34 -18.54 13.22
C GLN A 584 3.78 -18.62 13.76
N LEU A 585 3.99 -18.30 15.03
CA LEU A 585 5.31 -18.34 15.66
C LEU A 585 5.86 -19.78 15.62
N ILE A 586 7.08 -19.93 15.11
CA ILE A 586 7.84 -21.16 15.12
C ILE A 586 9.10 -20.90 15.95
N PRO A 587 9.16 -21.33 17.23
CA PRO A 587 10.36 -21.13 18.05
C PRO A 587 11.58 -21.74 17.37
N GLY A 588 12.65 -20.95 17.26
CA GLY A 588 13.88 -21.37 16.59
C GLY A 588 13.97 -21.09 15.08
N ASP A 589 12.90 -20.62 14.44
CA ASP A 589 12.88 -20.09 13.05
C ASP A 589 13.31 -18.61 13.09
N VAL A 590 14.59 -18.35 13.29
CA VAL A 590 15.16 -17.03 13.62
C VAL A 590 15.16 -16.09 12.42
N ASP A 591 15.27 -16.63 11.21
CA ASP A 591 15.20 -15.86 9.97
C ASP A 591 13.77 -15.74 9.42
N ASP A 592 12.80 -16.41 10.10
CA ASP A 592 11.38 -16.39 9.83
C ASP A 592 11.04 -16.82 8.38
N ASP A 593 11.77 -17.83 7.88
CA ASP A 593 11.53 -18.43 6.55
C ASP A 593 10.45 -19.53 6.59
N GLY A 594 10.00 -19.93 7.79
CA GLY A 594 8.98 -20.95 8.05
C GLY A 594 9.56 -22.32 8.35
N THR A 595 10.89 -22.44 8.51
CA THR A 595 11.58 -23.71 8.82
C THR A 595 12.68 -23.48 9.84
N VAL A 596 12.90 -24.44 10.74
CA VAL A 596 14.02 -24.39 11.68
C VAL A 596 15.22 -25.10 11.05
N SER A 597 16.29 -24.37 10.76
CA SER A 597 17.44 -24.82 9.97
C SER A 597 18.80 -24.39 10.54
N MET A 598 19.89 -24.73 9.85
CA MET A 598 21.25 -24.26 10.22
C MET A 598 21.46 -22.77 9.94
N ASP A 599 20.64 -22.16 9.09
CA ASP A 599 20.72 -20.73 8.79
C ASP A 599 20.21 -19.94 9.99
N ASP A 600 19.16 -20.40 10.68
CA ASP A 600 18.68 -19.85 11.96
C ASP A 600 19.72 -19.90 13.05
N LEU A 601 20.41 -21.04 13.16
CA LEU A 601 21.49 -21.19 14.15
C LEU A 601 22.61 -20.18 13.88
N THR A 602 22.96 -19.97 12.61
CA THR A 602 23.98 -19.00 12.21
C THR A 602 23.54 -17.58 12.54
N LEU A 603 22.27 -17.26 12.25
CA LEU A 603 21.69 -15.96 12.53
C LEU A 603 21.64 -15.67 14.03
N LEU A 604 21.17 -16.61 14.85
CA LEU A 604 21.13 -16.46 16.31
C LEU A 604 22.53 -16.25 16.91
N ILE A 605 23.55 -16.98 16.42
CA ILE A 605 24.94 -16.76 16.83
C ILE A 605 25.39 -15.34 16.50
N ASN A 606 25.12 -14.83 15.30
CA ASN A 606 25.51 -13.48 14.90
C ASN A 606 24.81 -12.41 15.74
N CYS A 607 23.53 -12.61 16.09
CA CYS A 607 22.77 -11.74 17.00
C CYS A 607 23.41 -11.71 18.41
N LEU A 608 23.71 -12.87 18.97
CA LEU A 608 24.33 -12.98 20.29
C LEU A 608 25.77 -12.39 20.33
N LEU A 609 26.47 -12.39 19.20
CA LEU A 609 27.78 -11.76 19.06
C LEU A 609 27.70 -10.24 18.81
N GLY A 610 26.51 -9.70 18.55
CA GLY A 610 26.30 -8.30 18.22
C GLY A 610 26.85 -7.92 16.83
N GLU A 611 26.99 -8.90 15.93
CA GLU A 611 27.44 -8.70 14.54
C GLU A 611 26.26 -8.39 13.60
N GLN A 612 25.05 -8.72 14.02
CA GLN A 612 23.81 -8.46 13.30
C GLN A 612 22.72 -8.06 14.32
N GLU A 613 21.87 -7.10 13.96
CA GLU A 613 20.67 -6.82 14.76
C GLU A 613 19.67 -7.96 14.57
N ALA A 614 19.04 -8.39 15.66
CA ALA A 614 18.00 -9.41 15.61
C ALA A 614 16.88 -8.94 14.70
N LEU A 615 16.51 -9.76 13.73
CA LEU A 615 15.20 -9.66 13.12
C LEU A 615 14.21 -10.02 14.23
N GLU A 616 13.38 -9.08 14.63
CA GLU A 616 12.39 -9.18 15.70
C GLU A 616 12.39 -10.44 16.58
N ASP A 617 12.80 -10.27 17.77
CA ASP A 617 13.23 -11.05 18.91
C ASP A 617 12.50 -12.35 19.31
N LEU A 618 11.28 -12.65 18.87
CA LEU A 618 10.51 -13.72 19.49
C LEU A 618 10.78 -15.13 18.93
N ASN A 619 11.18 -15.25 17.67
CA ASN A 619 11.55 -16.56 17.13
C ASN A 619 12.93 -16.99 17.66
N ALA A 620 13.76 -16.02 18.07
CA ALA A 620 15.06 -16.23 18.64
C ALA A 620 15.01 -16.56 20.16
N ASP A 621 13.93 -16.15 20.85
CA ASP A 621 13.58 -16.55 22.21
C ASP A 621 12.92 -17.94 22.15
N VAL A 622 13.76 -18.97 22.08
CA VAL A 622 13.34 -20.35 21.81
C VAL A 622 12.65 -20.99 23.01
N ASP A 623 13.00 -20.57 24.24
CA ASP A 623 12.37 -21.05 25.47
C ASP A 623 11.22 -20.18 25.96
N ASN A 624 10.99 -19.04 25.28
CA ASN A 624 9.91 -18.09 25.52
C ASN A 624 9.96 -17.51 26.96
N ASP A 625 11.18 -17.22 27.46
CA ASP A 625 11.39 -16.60 28.76
C ASP A 625 11.43 -15.06 28.71
N GLY A 626 11.47 -14.48 27.50
CA GLY A 626 11.44 -13.05 27.21
C GLY A 626 12.80 -12.44 26.92
N ASP A 627 13.89 -13.20 27.03
CA ASP A 627 15.25 -12.75 26.73
C ASP A 627 15.87 -13.66 25.64
N VAL A 628 16.74 -13.14 24.78
CA VAL A 628 17.49 -13.92 23.78
C VAL A 628 18.92 -14.11 24.26
N LEU A 629 19.22 -15.31 24.78
CA LEU A 629 20.47 -15.63 25.46
C LEU A 629 21.11 -16.94 24.94
N MET A 630 22.08 -17.50 25.70
CA MET A 630 22.82 -18.71 25.33
C MET A 630 22.03 -20.01 25.53
N ASP A 631 20.97 -19.98 26.31
CA ASP A 631 20.02 -21.08 26.52
C ASP A 631 19.15 -21.29 25.30
N ASP A 632 18.69 -20.22 24.61
CA ASP A 632 18.01 -20.29 23.32
C ASP A 632 18.89 -20.96 22.27
N LEU A 633 20.16 -20.56 22.18
CA LEU A 633 21.12 -21.19 21.28
C LEU A 633 21.28 -22.68 21.59
N THR A 634 21.29 -23.05 22.85
CA THR A 634 21.41 -24.45 23.27
C THR A 634 20.15 -25.24 22.87
N LEU A 635 18.97 -24.66 23.08
CA LEU A 635 17.71 -25.27 22.67
C LEU A 635 17.62 -25.45 21.16
N LEU A 636 17.97 -24.42 20.40
CA LEU A 636 17.96 -24.49 18.93
C LEU A 636 18.91 -25.58 18.41
N ILE A 637 20.11 -25.73 19.00
CA ILE A 637 21.03 -26.81 18.66
C ILE A 637 20.39 -28.18 18.96
N ASN A 638 19.73 -28.34 20.11
CA ASN A 638 19.05 -29.58 20.46
C ASN A 638 17.91 -29.91 19.48
N MET A 639 17.09 -28.91 19.10
CA MET A 639 16.03 -29.08 18.11
C MET A 639 16.60 -29.55 16.77
N LEU A 640 17.69 -28.95 16.29
CA LEU A 640 18.34 -29.34 15.02
C LEU A 640 18.98 -30.73 15.09
N GLN A 641 19.36 -31.20 16.26
CA GLN A 641 19.89 -32.54 16.48
C GLN A 641 18.79 -33.59 16.72
N GLY A 642 17.53 -33.18 16.83
CA GLY A 642 16.41 -34.07 17.16
C GLY A 642 16.50 -34.62 18.60
N VAL A 643 17.12 -33.86 19.52
CA VAL A 643 17.22 -34.19 20.95
C VAL A 643 16.06 -33.49 21.64
N GLU A 644 15.13 -34.25 22.25
CA GLU A 644 14.03 -33.72 23.07
C GLU A 644 14.56 -33.12 24.40
#